data_358c83ae564ea21a473af1d6d5b46217
#
_entry.id   358c83ae564ea21a473af1d6d5b46217
#
_cell.length_a   1.000
_cell.length_b   1.000
_cell.length_c   1.000
_cell.angle_alpha   90.00
_cell.angle_beta   90.00
_cell.angle_gamma   90.00
#
_symmetry.space_group_name_H-M   'P 1'
#
loop_
_entity.id
_entity.type
_entity.pdbx_description
1 polymer ?
#
loop_
_entity_poly.entity_id
_entity_poly.type
_entity_poly.pdbx_seq_one_letter_code
_entity_poly.pdbx_strand_id
1 'polypeptide(L)'
;MKQKIFALFLILCGLCLNLKAETQGDIVGRVLDDSGAPLVRATVQMVNAKGGVTTDEDGYFRIPYNKVGAVKVKVSYVGFQTQIFILKTDDKKGDQHVLRLQPDATALGQVVVTATRTPKALKDAPVVTRLITANDIKIADATNIQDLLTEQMPGLEFGYAMNQETSLNMNGFGGNAVLFLVDGERLAGETMDNVDYSRLNLDNVGRIEIVKGAASALYGANAVAGVVNIISRENSEPWTANVNTRYNDFNKEWRHGGSFSFNAGMWNSQTSIQRTTSDEVQLTSPFDTESNILHIYGGETFNVKERLTYKLSNKVKLIGRGGYFARISNRSNYDDHYKDYSAGLKTVMNLSENDNLEISYGFDQYDKTRFVNNERTHDHDYTNRQNIVRALYSHIFGKNTLTAGADFLNDYLTTYQFANNGSKTQNSYDAFAQFDYNPLQWLNIVASLRHDYFSASSQHSTTSRLALMTKWKGFSIRANYAGGFRAPTLKEMYMNFDMAGMQMIYGNPDLKPEKSNNFNLALEHTGRVKNAGFLTGQYSLTLMGYYNKYDKRITTEDYADYTPGTGQPDVASRYCNEDGVEVSGIDFSAQYRSDMGLGVKLDYSYLHVGGRSVDSQFSQPRPHTATWRLDYDRQLCSFYRINAALSGRYLSSPDTNIEKHDRAYQLWKFTLQQRFLDAVNLNFTVDNLFGYTPKNYYWSSAMTTGRTFSVGLSVDIDRVVNLF
;
A
#
# COMPACT_ATOMS: atom_id res chain seq x y z
N MET A 1 -9.28 -23.89 35.55
CA MET A 1 -9.59 -23.56 34.15
C MET A 1 -8.37 -23.59 33.24
N LYS A 2 -7.14 -23.27 33.71
CA LYS A 2 -5.92 -23.25 32.87
C LYS A 2 -5.41 -24.64 32.41
N GLN A 3 -5.69 -25.71 33.13
CA GLN A 3 -5.25 -27.07 32.76
C GLN A 3 -6.13 -27.76 31.70
N LYS A 4 -7.39 -27.33 31.49
CA LYS A 4 -8.30 -27.92 30.49
C LYS A 4 -8.08 -27.34 29.08
N ILE A 5 -7.51 -26.15 28.96
CA ILE A 5 -7.19 -25.51 27.67
C ILE A 5 -5.92 -26.12 27.07
N PHE A 6 -4.95 -26.51 27.91
CA PHE A 6 -3.71 -27.16 27.45
C PHE A 6 -3.95 -28.61 26.97
N ALA A 7 -4.90 -29.31 27.58
CA ALA A 7 -5.29 -30.66 27.17
C ALA A 7 -6.06 -30.67 25.82
N LEU A 8 -6.85 -29.61 25.54
CA LEU A 8 -7.56 -29.48 24.27
C LEU A 8 -6.61 -29.16 23.10
N PHE A 9 -5.51 -28.45 23.37
CA PHE A 9 -4.47 -28.14 22.39
C PHE A 9 -3.64 -29.38 22.00
N LEU A 10 -3.40 -30.29 22.94
CA LEU A 10 -2.68 -31.55 22.69
C LEU A 10 -3.52 -32.60 21.94
N ILE A 11 -4.83 -32.56 22.06
CA ILE A 11 -5.74 -33.49 21.35
C ILE A 11 -5.94 -33.07 19.89
N LEU A 12 -5.85 -31.77 19.57
CA LEU A 12 -5.92 -31.29 18.17
C LEU A 12 -4.66 -31.55 17.35
N CYS A 13 -3.51 -31.75 17.96
CA CYS A 13 -2.25 -32.12 17.27
C CYS A 13 -2.10 -33.59 16.89
N GLY A 14 -3.02 -34.45 17.36
CA GLY A 14 -2.90 -35.91 17.21
C GLY A 14 -3.63 -36.56 16.03
N LEU A 15 -4.35 -35.81 15.20
CA LEU A 15 -5.31 -36.38 14.24
C LEU A 15 -5.12 -35.99 12.79
N CYS A 16 -3.89 -36.01 12.21
CA CYS A 16 -3.73 -36.03 10.76
C CYS A 16 -2.36 -36.55 10.30
N LEU A 17 -2.13 -37.83 10.42
CA LEU A 17 -1.12 -38.54 9.64
C LEU A 17 -1.82 -39.51 8.67
N ASN A 18 -2.24 -39.03 7.53
CA ASN A 18 -2.49 -39.86 6.36
C ASN A 18 -1.32 -39.67 5.38
N LEU A 19 -0.33 -40.50 5.52
CA LEU A 19 0.77 -40.62 4.56
C LEU A 19 0.24 -41.35 3.30
N LYS A 20 0.14 -40.59 2.21
CA LYS A 20 0.02 -41.21 0.86
C LYS A 20 1.39 -41.79 0.49
N ALA A 21 1.43 -43.06 0.15
CA ALA A 21 2.59 -43.74 -0.38
C ALA A 21 2.95 -43.14 -1.77
N GLU A 22 4.11 -42.52 -1.88
CA GLU A 22 4.66 -42.03 -3.16
C GLU A 22 5.48 -43.10 -3.84
N THR A 23 5.35 -43.17 -5.16
CA THR A 23 6.07 -44.11 -6.02
C THR A 23 7.55 -43.72 -6.13
N GLN A 24 8.42 -44.72 -6.06
CA GLN A 24 9.87 -44.61 -6.22
C GLN A 24 10.20 -43.99 -7.59
N GLY A 25 10.99 -42.87 -7.63
CA GLY A 25 11.61 -42.38 -8.84
C GLY A 25 11.33 -40.94 -9.25
N ASP A 26 10.52 -40.16 -8.52
CA ASP A 26 10.22 -38.75 -8.85
C ASP A 26 11.07 -37.78 -8.00
N ILE A 27 11.57 -36.70 -8.62
CA ILE A 27 12.12 -35.56 -7.88
C ILE A 27 10.95 -34.71 -7.46
N VAL A 28 10.73 -34.62 -6.16
CA VAL A 28 9.69 -33.79 -5.56
C VAL A 28 10.35 -32.59 -4.83
N GLY A 29 9.83 -31.43 -5.01
CA GLY A 29 10.36 -30.26 -4.34
C GLY A 29 9.36 -29.11 -4.30
N ARG A 30 9.76 -28.03 -3.69
CA ARG A 30 8.98 -26.82 -3.51
C ARG A 30 9.80 -25.62 -3.91
N VAL A 31 9.22 -24.70 -4.68
CA VAL A 31 9.85 -23.43 -5.07
C VAL A 31 9.22 -22.30 -4.27
N LEU A 32 10.06 -21.62 -3.51
CA LEU A 32 9.68 -20.51 -2.63
C LEU A 32 10.46 -19.26 -3.03
N ASP A 33 9.97 -18.10 -2.61
CA ASP A 33 10.78 -16.88 -2.59
C ASP A 33 11.71 -16.84 -1.37
N ASP A 34 12.45 -15.75 -1.21
CA ASP A 34 13.36 -15.53 -0.08
C ASP A 34 12.61 -15.29 1.25
N SER A 35 11.33 -14.91 1.20
CA SER A 35 10.45 -14.75 2.36
C SER A 35 9.72 -16.04 2.77
N GLY A 36 9.82 -17.10 1.98
CA GLY A 36 9.14 -18.38 2.20
C GLY A 36 7.77 -18.48 1.52
N ALA A 37 7.34 -17.49 0.72
CA ALA A 37 6.10 -17.59 -0.03
C ALA A 37 6.21 -18.52 -1.25
N PRO A 38 5.16 -19.30 -1.58
CA PRO A 38 5.20 -20.23 -2.71
C PRO A 38 5.21 -19.48 -4.04
N LEU A 39 6.04 -19.92 -4.95
CA LEU A 39 6.04 -19.41 -6.31
C LEU A 39 5.17 -20.30 -7.20
N VAL A 40 3.92 -19.91 -7.35
CA VAL A 40 2.89 -20.63 -8.11
C VAL A 40 3.17 -20.55 -9.61
N ARG A 41 3.13 -21.69 -10.31
CA ARG A 41 3.48 -21.80 -11.73
C ARG A 41 4.93 -21.44 -12.07
N ALA A 42 5.85 -21.54 -11.11
CA ALA A 42 7.27 -21.46 -11.41
C ALA A 42 7.67 -22.62 -12.33
N THR A 43 8.43 -22.32 -13.36
CA THR A 43 8.90 -23.35 -14.31
C THR A 43 10.13 -24.05 -13.75
N VAL A 44 10.07 -25.36 -13.62
CA VAL A 44 11.15 -26.22 -13.16
C VAL A 44 11.54 -27.18 -14.32
N GLN A 45 12.78 -27.07 -14.82
CA GLN A 45 13.25 -27.76 -15.99
C GLN A 45 14.61 -28.40 -15.73
N MET A 46 14.80 -29.67 -16.10
CA MET A 46 16.13 -30.26 -16.12
C MET A 46 17.00 -29.61 -17.21
N VAL A 47 18.25 -29.26 -16.87
CA VAL A 47 19.14 -28.47 -17.76
C VAL A 47 19.37 -29.09 -19.12
N ASN A 48 19.30 -30.41 -19.24
CA ASN A 48 19.57 -31.17 -20.48
C ASN A 48 18.34 -31.90 -21.03
N ALA A 49 17.11 -31.52 -20.61
CA ALA A 49 15.88 -32.17 -21.09
C ALA A 49 15.00 -31.17 -21.86
N LYS A 50 14.29 -31.67 -22.88
CA LYS A 50 13.24 -30.94 -23.57
C LYS A 50 11.95 -31.06 -22.74
N GLY A 51 11.46 -29.96 -22.19
CA GLY A 51 10.26 -29.89 -21.35
C GLY A 51 10.57 -29.60 -19.89
N GLY A 52 9.58 -29.14 -19.17
CA GLY A 52 9.62 -28.79 -17.74
C GLY A 52 8.23 -28.97 -17.14
N VAL A 53 8.15 -28.87 -15.81
CA VAL A 53 6.91 -28.87 -15.06
C VAL A 53 6.71 -27.46 -14.45
N THR A 54 5.50 -27.14 -14.09
CA THR A 54 5.20 -25.95 -13.32
C THR A 54 4.82 -26.30 -11.89
N THR A 55 5.13 -25.43 -10.95
CA THR A 55 4.69 -25.58 -9.56
C THR A 55 3.19 -25.36 -9.43
N ASP A 56 2.59 -26.07 -8.48
CA ASP A 56 1.18 -25.91 -8.09
C ASP A 56 0.95 -24.67 -7.22
N GLU A 57 -0.26 -24.52 -6.66
CA GLU A 57 -0.66 -23.37 -5.82
C GLU A 57 0.12 -23.26 -4.51
N ASP A 58 0.72 -24.35 -4.04
CA ASP A 58 1.58 -24.39 -2.86
C ASP A 58 3.08 -24.36 -3.19
N GLY A 59 3.42 -24.16 -4.48
CA GLY A 59 4.78 -24.10 -4.96
C GLY A 59 5.44 -25.47 -5.16
N TYR A 60 4.70 -26.60 -5.02
CA TYR A 60 5.25 -27.92 -5.22
C TYR A 60 5.40 -28.27 -6.71
N PHE A 61 6.45 -29.02 -7.00
CA PHE A 61 6.67 -29.61 -8.32
C PHE A 61 7.05 -31.09 -8.21
N ARG A 62 6.77 -31.83 -9.27
CA ARG A 62 7.16 -33.22 -9.42
C ARG A 62 7.71 -33.46 -10.82
N ILE A 63 8.96 -33.92 -10.90
CA ILE A 63 9.61 -34.27 -12.18
C ILE A 63 9.87 -35.78 -12.19
N PRO A 64 9.32 -36.52 -13.17
CA PRO A 64 9.65 -37.92 -13.34
C PRO A 64 11.16 -38.11 -13.58
N TYR A 65 11.85 -38.90 -12.72
CA TYR A 65 13.27 -39.09 -12.82
C TYR A 65 13.69 -40.48 -12.25
N ASN A 66 14.26 -41.31 -13.08
CA ASN A 66 14.53 -42.74 -12.76
C ASN A 66 16.02 -43.06 -12.55
N LYS A 67 16.87 -42.05 -12.31
CA LYS A 67 18.31 -42.23 -12.12
C LYS A 67 18.75 -41.75 -10.75
N VAL A 68 19.65 -42.53 -10.11
CA VAL A 68 20.31 -42.08 -8.86
C VAL A 68 21.49 -41.19 -9.21
N GLY A 69 21.66 -40.09 -8.48
CA GLY A 69 22.77 -39.16 -8.63
C GLY A 69 22.36 -37.68 -8.56
N ALA A 70 23.27 -36.80 -8.90
CA ALA A 70 23.02 -35.37 -8.91
C ALA A 70 22.40 -34.92 -10.25
N VAL A 71 21.26 -34.21 -10.18
CA VAL A 71 20.59 -33.63 -11.34
C VAL A 71 20.62 -32.09 -11.25
N LYS A 72 20.91 -31.41 -12.38
CA LYS A 72 20.82 -29.97 -12.48
C LYS A 72 19.44 -29.55 -12.94
N VAL A 73 18.75 -28.80 -12.10
CA VAL A 73 17.41 -28.30 -12.36
C VAL A 73 17.49 -26.79 -12.48
N LYS A 74 17.02 -26.25 -13.60
CA LYS A 74 16.85 -24.81 -13.85
C LYS A 74 15.46 -24.41 -13.39
N VAL A 75 15.39 -23.48 -12.45
CA VAL A 75 14.13 -22.92 -11.96
C VAL A 75 14.03 -21.48 -12.41
N SER A 76 12.89 -21.13 -12.99
CA SER A 76 12.59 -19.77 -13.43
C SER A 76 11.16 -19.41 -13.05
N TYR A 77 11.00 -18.20 -12.56
CA TYR A 77 9.72 -17.62 -12.25
C TYR A 77 9.72 -16.13 -12.61
N VAL A 78 8.56 -15.61 -13.00
CA VAL A 78 8.43 -14.20 -13.36
C VAL A 78 8.69 -13.35 -12.10
N GLY A 79 9.68 -12.47 -12.17
CA GLY A 79 10.07 -11.64 -11.03
C GLY A 79 11.22 -12.15 -10.19
N PHE A 80 11.78 -13.28 -10.57
CA PHE A 80 12.87 -13.91 -9.84
C PHE A 80 14.04 -14.22 -10.76
N GLN A 81 15.24 -14.23 -10.21
CA GLN A 81 16.43 -14.63 -10.93
C GLN A 81 16.31 -16.12 -11.28
N THR A 82 16.50 -16.44 -12.56
CA THR A 82 16.59 -17.84 -12.97
C THR A 82 17.83 -18.48 -12.34
N GLN A 83 17.64 -19.52 -11.55
CA GLN A 83 18.72 -20.23 -10.86
C GLN A 83 18.82 -21.70 -11.28
N ILE A 84 20.03 -22.25 -11.16
CA ILE A 84 20.28 -23.68 -11.40
C ILE A 84 20.64 -24.31 -10.06
N PHE A 85 19.83 -25.26 -9.63
CA PHE A 85 20.04 -26.07 -8.43
C PHE A 85 20.59 -27.43 -8.79
N ILE A 86 21.44 -27.98 -7.92
CA ILE A 86 21.92 -29.34 -8.02
C ILE A 86 21.19 -30.15 -6.95
N LEU A 87 20.24 -30.98 -7.37
CA LEU A 87 19.46 -31.84 -6.51
C LEU A 87 20.12 -33.23 -6.46
N LYS A 88 20.31 -33.75 -5.26
CA LYS A 88 20.79 -35.12 -5.06
C LYS A 88 19.60 -36.04 -4.92
N THR A 89 19.56 -37.09 -5.70
CA THR A 89 18.55 -38.14 -5.60
C THR A 89 19.22 -39.35 -4.94
N ASP A 90 18.99 -39.57 -3.67
CA ASP A 90 19.43 -40.76 -2.95
C ASP A 90 18.32 -41.81 -2.95
N ASP A 91 18.71 -43.13 -2.87
CA ASP A 91 17.78 -44.25 -2.88
C ASP A 91 16.80 -44.35 -1.71
N LYS A 92 16.77 -43.33 -0.83
CA LYS A 92 15.89 -43.27 0.34
C LYS A 92 14.78 -42.27 0.12
N LYS A 93 13.54 -42.79 0.18
CA LYS A 93 12.25 -42.10 0.12
C LYS A 93 12.26 -40.64 0.55
N GLY A 94 11.79 -39.75 -0.34
CA GLY A 94 10.99 -38.60 0.05
C GLY A 94 11.72 -37.31 0.45
N ASP A 95 12.96 -37.11 -0.01
CA ASP A 95 13.60 -35.78 0.23
C ASP A 95 12.90 -34.70 -0.59
N GLN A 96 12.07 -33.92 0.10
CA GLN A 96 11.47 -32.71 -0.47
C GLN A 96 12.53 -31.63 -0.60
N HIS A 97 12.92 -31.29 -1.81
CA HIS A 97 13.88 -30.23 -2.10
C HIS A 97 13.19 -28.87 -1.99
N VAL A 98 13.66 -28.00 -1.10
CA VAL A 98 13.20 -26.59 -1.02
C VAL A 98 14.15 -25.73 -1.86
N LEU A 99 13.62 -25.14 -2.93
CA LEU A 99 14.35 -24.31 -3.88
C LEU A 99 13.92 -22.86 -3.67
N ARG A 100 14.82 -22.01 -3.16
CA ARG A 100 14.51 -20.58 -2.95
C ARG A 100 15.06 -19.77 -4.11
N LEU A 101 14.18 -19.07 -4.80
CA LEU A 101 14.57 -18.09 -5.80
C LEU A 101 14.78 -16.72 -5.16
N GLN A 102 15.83 -16.05 -5.59
CA GLN A 102 16.05 -14.64 -5.24
C GLN A 102 15.17 -13.76 -6.13
N PRO A 103 14.48 -12.74 -5.57
CA PRO A 103 13.77 -11.77 -6.38
C PRO A 103 14.68 -11.17 -7.45
N ASP A 104 14.13 -10.95 -8.64
CA ASP A 104 14.84 -10.17 -9.64
C ASP A 104 14.90 -8.72 -9.15
N ALA A 105 16.13 -8.22 -9.01
CA ALA A 105 16.43 -6.94 -8.36
C ALA A 105 15.73 -5.73 -8.98
N THR A 106 15.14 -5.87 -10.14
CA THR A 106 14.46 -4.77 -10.86
C THR A 106 12.95 -4.74 -10.68
N ALA A 107 12.34 -5.47 -9.76
CA ALA A 107 10.88 -5.53 -9.51
C ALA A 107 9.99 -5.83 -10.74
N LEU A 108 10.52 -5.71 -11.96
CA LEU A 108 9.78 -5.77 -13.24
C LEU A 108 9.15 -7.12 -13.56
N GLY A 109 9.67 -8.15 -12.96
CA GLY A 109 9.13 -9.49 -13.10
C GLY A 109 8.07 -9.84 -12.05
N GLN A 110 7.85 -9.01 -11.03
CA GLN A 110 6.86 -9.28 -9.99
C GLN A 110 5.44 -9.13 -10.53
N VAL A 111 4.52 -9.92 -9.97
CA VAL A 111 3.10 -9.89 -10.35
C VAL A 111 2.41 -8.76 -9.60
N VAL A 112 1.70 -7.91 -10.33
CA VAL A 112 0.82 -6.85 -9.80
C VAL A 112 -0.63 -7.14 -10.16
N VAL A 113 -1.55 -6.71 -9.32
CA VAL A 113 -3.00 -6.90 -9.51
C VAL A 113 -3.74 -5.57 -9.61
N THR A 114 -3.19 -4.48 -9.06
CA THR A 114 -3.87 -3.18 -8.95
C THR A 114 -4.07 -2.51 -10.31
N ALA A 115 -3.16 -2.72 -11.26
CA ALA A 115 -3.24 -2.09 -12.59
C ALA A 115 -4.42 -2.57 -13.45
N THR A 116 -4.82 -3.84 -13.30
CA THR A 116 -5.78 -4.52 -14.19
C THR A 116 -6.83 -5.37 -13.47
N ARG A 117 -6.85 -5.39 -12.13
CA ARG A 117 -7.64 -6.31 -11.28
C ARG A 117 -7.43 -7.80 -11.57
N THR A 118 -6.45 -8.13 -12.40
CA THR A 118 -6.02 -9.49 -12.70
C THR A 118 -4.51 -9.60 -12.51
N PRO A 119 -3.99 -10.75 -12.06
CA PRO A 119 -2.55 -10.93 -11.88
C PRO A 119 -1.80 -10.76 -13.20
N LYS A 120 -0.87 -9.81 -13.27
CA LYS A 120 -0.05 -9.53 -14.44
C LYS A 120 1.38 -9.18 -14.01
N ALA A 121 2.38 -9.63 -14.77
CA ALA A 121 3.75 -9.20 -14.49
C ALA A 121 3.88 -7.68 -14.70
N LEU A 122 4.58 -6.99 -13.81
CA LEU A 122 4.73 -5.52 -13.87
C LEU A 122 5.27 -5.05 -15.23
N LYS A 123 6.25 -5.77 -15.81
CA LYS A 123 6.78 -5.50 -17.16
C LYS A 123 5.75 -5.65 -18.27
N ASP A 124 4.63 -6.35 -18.01
CA ASP A 124 3.55 -6.64 -18.97
C ASP A 124 2.28 -5.82 -18.66
N ALA A 125 2.29 -5.04 -17.57
CA ALA A 125 1.19 -4.15 -17.22
C ALA A 125 1.20 -2.90 -18.13
N PRO A 126 0.11 -2.60 -18.86
CA PRO A 126 0.06 -1.44 -19.75
C PRO A 126 -0.05 -0.11 -19.02
N VAL A 127 -0.36 -0.16 -17.73
CA VAL A 127 -0.45 1.00 -16.86
C VAL A 127 0.79 1.09 -16.00
N VAL A 128 1.37 2.29 -15.92
CA VAL A 128 2.53 2.52 -15.06
C VAL A 128 2.14 2.32 -13.61
N THR A 129 2.72 1.28 -13.03
CA THR A 129 2.50 0.90 -11.63
C THR A 129 3.83 0.96 -10.89
N ARG A 130 3.87 1.72 -9.82
CA ARG A 130 5.00 1.70 -8.88
C ARG A 130 4.83 0.53 -7.94
N LEU A 131 5.88 -0.25 -7.77
CA LEU A 131 5.91 -1.35 -6.84
C LEU A 131 6.95 -1.08 -5.76
N ILE A 132 6.53 -1.13 -4.49
CA ILE A 132 7.40 -1.14 -3.33
C ILE A 132 7.40 -2.57 -2.81
N THR A 133 8.52 -3.24 -2.94
CA THR A 133 8.66 -4.65 -2.58
C THR A 133 8.87 -4.82 -1.07
N ALA A 134 8.69 -6.04 -0.54
CA ALA A 134 9.03 -6.35 0.84
C ALA A 134 10.52 -6.04 1.15
N ASN A 135 11.41 -6.21 0.16
CA ASN A 135 12.81 -5.85 0.30
C ASN A 135 13.03 -4.33 0.36
N ASP A 136 12.28 -3.54 -0.43
CA ASP A 136 12.33 -2.07 -0.33
C ASP A 136 11.85 -1.59 1.03
N ILE A 137 10.75 -2.17 1.56
CA ILE A 137 10.22 -1.87 2.90
C ILE A 137 11.29 -2.17 3.96
N LYS A 138 11.94 -3.31 3.84
CA LYS A 138 13.01 -3.72 4.76
C LYS A 138 14.20 -2.77 4.69
N ILE A 139 14.73 -2.45 3.49
CA ILE A 139 15.90 -1.56 3.32
C ILE A 139 15.60 -0.15 3.80
N ALA A 140 14.38 0.36 3.54
CA ALA A 140 13.97 1.68 3.99
C ALA A 140 13.95 1.79 5.52
N ASP A 141 13.71 0.68 6.22
CA ASP A 141 13.54 0.65 7.67
C ASP A 141 12.60 1.76 8.16
N ALA A 142 11.50 1.94 7.41
CA ALA A 142 10.52 2.97 7.72
C ALA A 142 9.70 2.59 8.97
N THR A 143 9.37 3.59 9.79
CA THR A 143 8.59 3.37 11.00
C THR A 143 7.11 3.21 10.71
N ASN A 144 6.60 3.88 9.69
CA ASN A 144 5.19 3.91 9.32
C ASN A 144 5.02 4.01 7.80
N ILE A 145 3.78 3.96 7.34
CA ILE A 145 3.46 4.02 5.91
C ILE A 145 3.78 5.40 5.30
N GLN A 146 3.64 6.48 6.06
CA GLN A 146 3.88 7.84 5.60
C GLN A 146 5.36 8.03 5.25
N ASP A 147 6.26 7.63 6.15
CA ASP A 147 7.71 7.68 5.93
C ASP A 147 8.11 6.84 4.72
N LEU A 148 7.58 5.60 4.65
CA LEU A 148 7.87 4.71 3.54
C LEU A 148 7.46 5.31 2.20
N LEU A 149 6.22 5.80 2.08
CA LEU A 149 5.72 6.35 0.82
C LEU A 149 6.48 7.61 0.42
N THR A 150 6.78 8.50 1.38
CA THR A 150 7.54 9.73 1.12
C THR A 150 8.98 9.44 0.67
N GLU A 151 9.63 8.41 1.22
CA GLU A 151 10.98 7.99 0.80
C GLU A 151 11.00 7.29 -0.55
N GLN A 152 9.90 6.61 -0.90
CA GLN A 152 9.84 5.78 -2.10
C GLN A 152 9.21 6.48 -3.29
N MET A 153 8.50 7.61 -3.09
CA MET A 153 7.72 8.28 -4.13
C MET A 153 7.90 9.80 -4.12
N PRO A 154 8.66 10.37 -5.05
CA PRO A 154 8.64 11.81 -5.25
C PRO A 154 7.23 12.24 -5.73
N GLY A 155 6.83 13.46 -5.33
CA GLY A 155 5.48 14.01 -5.60
C GLY A 155 4.39 13.48 -4.65
N LEU A 156 4.75 12.65 -3.67
CA LEU A 156 3.88 12.26 -2.57
C LEU A 156 4.46 12.80 -1.26
N GLU A 157 3.68 13.60 -0.55
CA GLU A 157 4.08 14.27 0.67
C GLU A 157 3.02 14.09 1.75
N PHE A 158 3.49 14.00 2.99
CA PHE A 158 2.64 14.07 4.16
C PHE A 158 2.99 15.33 4.95
N GLY A 159 1.97 16.09 5.31
CA GLY A 159 2.00 17.21 6.21
C GLY A 159 1.00 17.03 7.35
N TYR A 160 0.63 18.13 7.99
CA TYR A 160 -0.40 18.14 9.02
C TYR A 160 -1.52 19.08 8.62
N ALA A 161 -2.76 18.70 8.90
CA ALA A 161 -3.93 19.57 8.79
C ALA A 161 -4.04 20.47 10.03
N MET A 162 -4.99 21.42 10.03
CA MET A 162 -5.23 22.34 11.17
C MET A 162 -5.55 21.60 12.47
N ASN A 163 -6.20 20.44 12.40
CA ASN A 163 -6.45 19.59 13.56
C ASN A 163 -5.23 18.79 13.99
N GLN A 164 -4.07 19.03 13.36
CA GLN A 164 -2.78 18.34 13.58
C GLN A 164 -2.82 16.82 13.31
N GLU A 165 -3.81 16.37 12.56
CA GLU A 165 -3.81 15.04 11.97
C GLU A 165 -3.04 15.03 10.64
N THR A 166 -2.51 13.87 10.28
CA THR A 166 -1.72 13.70 9.05
C THR A 166 -2.55 13.97 7.80
N SER A 167 -2.04 14.79 6.92
CA SER A 167 -2.62 15.15 5.63
C SER A 167 -1.73 14.69 4.47
N LEU A 168 -2.32 14.06 3.47
CA LEU A 168 -1.65 13.61 2.25
C LEU A 168 -1.76 14.65 1.14
N ASN A 169 -0.66 14.89 0.47
CA ASN A 169 -0.63 15.53 -0.84
C ASN A 169 0.04 14.57 -1.85
N MET A 170 -0.68 14.20 -2.89
CA MET A 170 -0.14 13.40 -4.00
C MET A 170 -0.33 14.17 -5.31
N ASN A 171 0.77 14.70 -5.85
CA ASN A 171 0.75 15.48 -7.08
C ASN A 171 -0.26 16.65 -7.06
N GLY A 172 -0.36 17.38 -5.94
CA GLY A 172 -1.29 18.49 -5.77
C GLY A 172 -2.71 18.10 -5.34
N PHE A 173 -2.98 16.81 -5.07
CA PHE A 173 -4.29 16.32 -4.62
C PHE A 173 -4.24 15.85 -3.17
N GLY A 174 -5.31 16.18 -2.43
CA GLY A 174 -5.50 15.73 -1.05
C GLY A 174 -5.85 14.24 -0.93
N GLY A 175 -5.90 13.75 0.30
CA GLY A 175 -6.14 12.34 0.61
C GLY A 175 -7.46 11.78 0.08
N ASN A 176 -8.50 12.62 -0.06
CA ASN A 176 -9.82 12.23 -0.61
C ASN A 176 -9.81 11.88 -2.12
N ALA A 177 -8.75 12.26 -2.84
CA ALA A 177 -8.54 11.92 -4.25
C ALA A 177 -7.67 10.67 -4.46
N VAL A 178 -7.10 10.10 -3.39
CA VAL A 178 -6.24 8.91 -3.40
C VAL A 178 -6.92 7.77 -2.67
N LEU A 179 -7.15 6.67 -3.36
CA LEU A 179 -7.79 5.51 -2.77
C LEU A 179 -6.77 4.58 -2.10
N PHE A 180 -6.88 4.42 -0.78
CA PHE A 180 -6.11 3.44 -0.02
C PHE A 180 -6.88 2.13 0.11
N LEU A 181 -6.20 1.03 -0.18
CA LEU A 181 -6.73 -0.33 -0.10
C LEU A 181 -5.81 -1.23 0.73
N VAL A 182 -6.38 -2.16 1.45
CA VAL A 182 -5.68 -3.30 2.05
C VAL A 182 -6.23 -4.58 1.45
N ASP A 183 -5.39 -5.31 0.73
CA ASP A 183 -5.77 -6.51 -0.05
C ASP A 183 -6.96 -6.27 -1.02
N GLY A 184 -7.05 -5.04 -1.57
CA GLY A 184 -8.08 -4.62 -2.50
C GLY A 184 -9.39 -4.12 -1.85
N GLU A 185 -9.49 -4.08 -0.52
CA GLU A 185 -10.66 -3.55 0.20
C GLU A 185 -10.42 -2.11 0.67
N ARG A 186 -11.47 -1.28 0.58
CA ARG A 186 -11.44 0.13 1.02
C ARG A 186 -11.42 0.24 2.54
N LEU A 187 -10.88 1.36 3.03
CA LEU A 187 -10.93 1.75 4.44
C LEU A 187 -12.06 2.77 4.64
N ALA A 188 -12.88 2.56 5.66
CA ALA A 188 -13.83 3.55 6.15
C ALA A 188 -13.15 4.61 7.02
N GLY A 189 -13.87 5.68 7.34
CA GLY A 189 -13.42 6.70 8.27
C GLY A 189 -12.44 7.68 7.65
N GLU A 190 -12.96 8.87 7.39
CA GLU A 190 -12.23 9.98 6.84
C GLU A 190 -12.35 11.17 7.77
N THR A 191 -11.23 11.70 8.24
CA THR A 191 -11.16 12.92 9.01
C THR A 191 -10.35 13.96 8.25
N MET A 192 -10.92 15.16 7.98
CA MET A 192 -10.26 16.21 7.21
C MET A 192 -9.73 15.70 5.86
N ASP A 193 -10.56 14.98 5.12
CA ASP A 193 -10.27 14.42 3.80
C ASP A 193 -9.14 13.36 3.75
N ASN A 194 -8.80 12.78 4.89
CA ASN A 194 -7.75 11.77 4.99
C ASN A 194 -8.22 10.56 5.79
N VAL A 195 -7.82 9.36 5.38
CA VAL A 195 -7.95 8.16 6.20
C VAL A 195 -6.96 8.22 7.37
N ASP A 196 -7.23 7.51 8.44
CA ASP A 196 -6.26 7.38 9.53
C ASP A 196 -5.11 6.44 9.10
N TYR A 197 -3.98 7.03 8.69
CA TYR A 197 -2.82 6.29 8.19
C TYR A 197 -2.15 5.42 9.26
N SER A 198 -2.37 5.66 10.54
CA SER A 198 -1.83 4.84 11.63
C SER A 198 -2.45 3.43 11.68
N ARG A 199 -3.59 3.20 11.00
CA ARG A 199 -4.19 1.87 10.77
C ARG A 199 -3.36 1.01 9.82
N LEU A 200 -2.50 1.65 8.99
CA LEU A 200 -1.71 1.03 7.93
C LEU A 200 -0.33 0.68 8.45
N ASN A 201 -0.22 -0.35 9.27
CA ASN A 201 1.07 -0.83 9.74
C ASN A 201 1.83 -1.58 8.63
N LEU A 202 3.16 -1.60 8.73
CA LEU A 202 4.05 -2.26 7.78
C LEU A 202 4.34 -3.74 8.13
N ASP A 203 3.84 -4.22 9.27
CA ASP A 203 4.00 -5.60 9.67
C ASP A 203 3.20 -6.50 8.74
N ASN A 204 3.80 -7.60 8.34
CA ASN A 204 3.19 -8.57 7.42
C ASN A 204 2.79 -8.01 6.03
N VAL A 205 3.38 -6.90 5.59
CA VAL A 205 3.21 -6.38 4.22
C VAL A 205 4.12 -7.14 3.27
N GLY A 206 3.55 -7.70 2.22
CA GLY A 206 4.28 -8.39 1.15
C GLY A 206 4.77 -7.40 0.08
N ARG A 207 3.94 -6.43 -0.29
CA ARG A 207 4.26 -5.36 -1.23
C ARG A 207 3.21 -4.25 -1.19
N ILE A 208 3.57 -3.09 -1.75
CA ILE A 208 2.63 -1.99 -1.98
C ILE A 208 2.63 -1.68 -3.48
N GLU A 209 1.44 -1.71 -4.07
CA GLU A 209 1.22 -1.39 -5.48
C GLU A 209 0.58 -0.01 -5.60
N ILE A 210 1.17 0.87 -6.40
CA ILE A 210 0.71 2.24 -6.54
C ILE A 210 0.49 2.55 -8.01
N VAL A 211 -0.75 2.88 -8.35
CA VAL A 211 -1.13 3.37 -9.68
C VAL A 211 -1.26 4.88 -9.60
N LYS A 212 -0.42 5.62 -10.34
CA LYS A 212 -0.51 7.07 -10.46
C LYS A 212 -1.52 7.47 -11.53
N GLY A 213 -2.28 8.54 -11.24
CA GLY A 213 -3.35 9.04 -12.12
C GLY A 213 -4.67 8.28 -11.97
N ALA A 214 -5.68 8.64 -12.76
CA ALA A 214 -7.02 8.12 -12.58
C ALA A 214 -7.11 6.60 -12.77
N ALA A 215 -7.72 5.95 -11.79
CA ALA A 215 -8.02 4.53 -11.79
C ALA A 215 -9.52 4.25 -11.56
N SER A 216 -10.37 5.28 -11.68
CA SER A 216 -11.80 5.19 -11.37
C SER A 216 -12.55 4.20 -12.25
N ALA A 217 -12.10 3.96 -13.48
CA ALA A 217 -12.68 2.92 -14.36
C ALA A 217 -12.59 1.49 -13.80
N LEU A 218 -11.75 1.24 -12.79
CA LEU A 218 -11.65 -0.06 -12.12
C LEU A 218 -12.07 -0.01 -10.65
N TYR A 219 -11.77 1.10 -9.96
CA TYR A 219 -11.91 1.20 -8.50
C TYR A 219 -13.04 2.13 -8.06
N GLY A 220 -13.69 2.83 -9.03
CA GLY A 220 -14.80 3.74 -8.76
C GLY A 220 -14.36 5.07 -8.15
N ALA A 221 -15.23 5.65 -7.34
CA ALA A 221 -15.01 6.96 -6.73
C ALA A 221 -13.75 7.03 -5.89
N ASN A 222 -13.15 8.24 -5.80
CA ASN A 222 -11.97 8.59 -5.00
C ASN A 222 -10.63 8.05 -5.53
N ALA A 223 -10.61 7.45 -6.74
CA ALA A 223 -9.39 7.01 -7.40
C ALA A 223 -8.98 7.99 -8.52
N VAL A 224 -9.03 9.29 -8.24
CA VAL A 224 -8.80 10.38 -9.22
C VAL A 224 -7.31 10.67 -9.38
N ALA A 225 -6.57 10.77 -8.28
CA ALA A 225 -5.12 11.00 -8.25
C ALA A 225 -4.33 9.69 -8.27
N GLY A 226 -4.92 8.60 -7.78
CA GLY A 226 -4.28 7.29 -7.78
C GLY A 226 -4.89 6.29 -6.82
N VAL A 227 -4.27 5.11 -6.80
CA VAL A 227 -4.61 4.01 -5.87
C VAL A 227 -3.33 3.52 -5.21
N VAL A 228 -3.36 3.38 -3.89
CA VAL A 228 -2.32 2.76 -3.07
C VAL A 228 -2.90 1.48 -2.48
N ASN A 229 -2.43 0.32 -2.93
CA ASN A 229 -2.93 -0.97 -2.48
C ASN A 229 -1.83 -1.72 -1.71
N ILE A 230 -2.08 -1.93 -0.43
CA ILE A 230 -1.19 -2.65 0.47
C ILE A 230 -1.57 -4.12 0.43
N ILE A 231 -0.66 -4.95 -0.05
CA ILE A 231 -0.89 -6.39 -0.20
C ILE A 231 -0.19 -7.12 0.95
N SER A 232 -0.97 -7.88 1.70
CA SER A 232 -0.46 -8.72 2.79
C SER A 232 0.46 -9.82 2.27
N ARG A 233 1.46 -10.19 3.07
CA ARG A 233 2.33 -11.34 2.77
C ARG A 233 1.52 -12.62 2.83
N GLU A 234 1.73 -13.52 1.87
CA GLU A 234 1.24 -14.90 1.95
C GLU A 234 2.37 -15.79 2.46
N ASN A 235 2.10 -16.58 3.48
CA ASN A 235 3.06 -17.54 4.02
C ASN A 235 2.66 -18.96 3.67
N SER A 236 3.63 -19.73 3.23
CA SER A 236 3.46 -21.13 2.88
C SER A 236 4.30 -22.11 3.71
N GLU A 237 5.16 -21.57 4.58
CA GLU A 237 5.87 -22.42 5.53
C GLU A 237 4.86 -23.09 6.48
N PRO A 238 5.16 -24.28 7.02
CA PRO A 238 4.25 -24.96 7.96
C PRO A 238 3.83 -24.07 9.12
N TRP A 239 4.74 -23.28 9.63
CA TRP A 239 4.46 -22.20 10.59
C TRP A 239 5.60 -21.18 10.55
N THR A 240 5.28 -19.94 10.92
CA THR A 240 6.26 -18.88 11.19
C THR A 240 5.83 -18.09 12.40
N ALA A 241 6.79 -17.60 13.16
CA ALA A 241 6.55 -16.71 14.28
C ALA A 241 7.64 -15.65 14.35
N ASN A 242 7.24 -14.39 14.39
CA ASN A 242 8.14 -13.25 14.53
C ASN A 242 7.73 -12.40 15.73
N VAL A 243 8.72 -11.90 16.45
CA VAL A 243 8.54 -10.91 17.51
C VAL A 243 9.52 -9.77 17.24
N ASN A 244 9.06 -8.55 17.32
CA ASN A 244 9.87 -7.38 17.08
C ASN A 244 9.63 -6.28 18.11
N THR A 245 10.67 -5.48 18.35
CA THR A 245 10.59 -4.26 19.16
C THR A 245 11.47 -3.20 18.52
N ARG A 246 11.03 -1.94 18.61
CA ARG A 246 11.75 -0.79 18.07
C ARG A 246 11.56 0.42 18.96
N TYR A 247 12.63 1.19 19.12
CA TYR A 247 12.64 2.50 19.75
C TYR A 247 13.05 3.58 18.73
N ASN A 248 12.38 4.73 18.78
CA ASN A 248 12.73 5.93 18.03
C ASN A 248 12.78 7.11 19.00
N ASP A 249 13.85 7.90 18.97
CA ASP A 249 14.08 8.98 19.94
C ASP A 249 13.38 10.30 19.56
N PHE A 250 12.84 10.44 18.35
CA PHE A 250 12.14 11.66 17.90
C PHE A 250 10.99 12.04 18.85
N ASN A 251 10.14 11.08 19.17
CA ASN A 251 8.98 11.22 20.06
C ASN A 251 8.98 10.11 21.12
N LYS A 252 10.14 9.54 21.45
CA LYS A 252 10.32 8.41 22.36
C LYS A 252 9.39 7.24 22.03
N GLU A 253 9.15 7.03 20.74
CA GLU A 253 8.25 5.98 20.29
C GLU A 253 8.79 4.59 20.61
N TRP A 254 7.98 3.81 21.29
CA TRP A 254 8.17 2.37 21.42
C TRP A 254 7.16 1.63 20.57
N ARG A 255 7.65 0.71 19.77
CA ARG A 255 6.82 -0.19 18.98
C ARG A 255 7.15 -1.63 19.35
N HIS A 256 6.12 -2.40 19.69
CA HIS A 256 6.20 -3.82 19.95
C HIS A 256 5.25 -4.53 19.01
N GLY A 257 5.75 -5.52 18.29
CA GLY A 257 4.96 -6.25 17.31
C GLY A 257 5.24 -7.75 17.36
N GLY A 258 4.34 -8.48 16.76
CA GLY A 258 4.49 -9.91 16.56
C GLY A 258 3.57 -10.40 15.45
N SER A 259 4.00 -11.48 14.79
CA SER A 259 3.18 -12.19 13.85
C SER A 259 3.34 -13.67 14.01
N PHE A 260 2.25 -14.39 13.80
CA PHE A 260 2.21 -15.84 13.78
C PHE A 260 1.45 -16.32 12.57
N SER A 261 1.95 -17.31 11.88
CA SER A 261 1.20 -17.96 10.82
C SER A 261 1.41 -19.47 10.85
N PHE A 262 0.39 -20.20 10.43
CA PHE A 262 0.49 -21.64 10.21
C PHE A 262 -0.20 -22.04 8.91
N ASN A 263 0.31 -23.12 8.30
CA ASN A 263 -0.24 -23.74 7.13
C ASN A 263 -0.40 -25.26 7.39
N ALA A 264 -1.63 -25.71 7.53
CA ALA A 264 -1.99 -27.08 7.82
C ALA A 264 -2.88 -27.64 6.69
N GLY A 265 -2.30 -27.84 5.51
CA GLY A 265 -3.00 -28.39 4.34
C GLY A 265 -4.11 -27.49 3.82
N MET A 266 -5.35 -27.71 4.26
CA MET A 266 -6.51 -26.92 3.81
C MET A 266 -6.61 -25.55 4.52
N TRP A 267 -5.94 -25.37 5.66
CA TRP A 267 -6.02 -24.17 6.48
C TRP A 267 -4.70 -23.39 6.42
N ASN A 268 -4.81 -22.07 6.23
CA ASN A 268 -3.72 -21.13 6.42
C ASN A 268 -4.25 -19.97 7.28
N SER A 269 -3.56 -19.66 8.37
CA SER A 269 -3.87 -18.54 9.26
C SER A 269 -2.67 -17.62 9.38
N GLN A 270 -2.92 -16.33 9.43
CA GLN A 270 -1.91 -15.29 9.61
C GLN A 270 -2.44 -14.22 10.55
N THR A 271 -1.88 -14.20 11.75
CA THR A 271 -2.21 -13.23 12.79
C THR A 271 -1.07 -12.22 12.92
N SER A 272 -1.37 -10.95 13.06
CA SER A 272 -0.41 -9.92 13.45
C SER A 272 -0.96 -9.04 14.56
N ILE A 273 -0.09 -8.62 15.46
CA ILE A 273 -0.40 -7.73 16.57
C ILE A 273 0.69 -6.67 16.68
N GLN A 274 0.30 -5.41 16.92
CA GLN A 274 1.25 -4.32 17.13
C GLN A 274 0.70 -3.34 18.17
N ARG A 275 1.57 -2.87 19.05
CA ARG A 275 1.32 -1.76 19.96
C ARG A 275 2.41 -0.72 19.77
N THR A 276 2.01 0.55 19.68
CA THR A 276 2.92 1.69 19.59
C THR A 276 2.55 2.70 20.67
N THR A 277 3.54 3.25 21.37
CA THR A 277 3.36 4.36 22.31
C THR A 277 4.33 5.47 21.94
N SER A 278 3.92 6.73 22.07
CA SER A 278 4.76 7.88 21.74
C SER A 278 4.45 9.07 22.65
N ASP A 279 5.47 9.88 22.90
CA ASP A 279 5.33 11.16 23.59
C ASP A 279 4.98 12.27 22.59
N GLU A 280 4.51 13.39 23.12
CA GLU A 280 4.29 14.61 22.37
C GLU A 280 5.60 15.25 21.95
N VAL A 281 5.62 15.85 20.74
CA VAL A 281 6.70 16.71 20.24
C VAL A 281 6.16 18.11 19.99
N GLN A 282 6.81 19.11 20.55
CA GLN A 282 6.47 20.52 20.39
C GLN A 282 7.44 21.18 19.41
N LEU A 283 6.89 21.88 18.42
CA LEU A 283 7.63 22.56 17.37
C LEU A 283 7.23 24.04 17.34
N THR A 284 8.17 24.94 17.07
CA THR A 284 7.91 26.36 16.99
C THR A 284 7.06 26.69 15.76
N SER A 285 5.88 27.28 15.93
CA SER A 285 4.95 27.65 14.85
C SER A 285 4.82 29.18 14.71
N PRO A 286 4.74 29.72 13.48
CA PRO A 286 4.46 31.13 13.28
C PRO A 286 2.96 31.47 13.42
N PHE A 287 2.07 30.47 13.49
CA PHE A 287 0.62 30.67 13.49
C PHE A 287 0.02 30.73 14.89
N ASP A 288 0.71 30.16 15.88
CA ASP A 288 0.28 30.28 17.27
C ASP A 288 0.80 31.58 17.87
N THR A 289 -0.09 32.54 18.02
CA THR A 289 0.24 33.88 18.53
C THR A 289 0.46 33.93 20.04
N GLU A 290 0.00 32.92 20.78
CA GLU A 290 0.17 32.85 22.25
C GLU A 290 1.42 32.08 22.65
N SER A 291 1.68 30.93 22.02
CA SER A 291 2.79 30.06 22.41
C SER A 291 3.83 29.81 21.30
N ASN A 292 3.52 30.11 20.05
CA ASN A 292 4.35 29.74 18.89
C ASN A 292 4.73 28.24 18.84
N ILE A 293 3.82 27.37 19.26
CA ILE A 293 4.05 25.93 19.35
C ILE A 293 3.07 25.19 18.45
N LEU A 294 3.60 24.31 17.62
CA LEU A 294 2.86 23.29 16.90
C LEU A 294 3.06 21.94 17.62
N HIS A 295 1.98 21.24 17.93
CA HIS A 295 2.02 19.99 18.65
C HIS A 295 1.90 18.81 17.69
N ILE A 296 2.84 17.84 17.76
CA ILE A 296 2.65 16.50 17.25
C ILE A 296 2.26 15.67 18.47
N TYR A 297 0.97 15.38 18.61
CA TYR A 297 0.46 14.73 19.80
C TYR A 297 0.96 13.30 19.94
N GLY A 298 1.33 12.93 21.15
CA GLY A 298 1.64 11.58 21.52
C GLY A 298 0.39 10.74 21.77
N GLY A 299 0.60 9.50 22.15
CA GLY A 299 -0.47 8.60 22.48
C GLY A 299 -0.13 7.13 22.31
N GLU A 300 -1.15 6.33 22.08
CA GLU A 300 -1.03 4.88 21.95
C GLU A 300 -1.82 4.38 20.76
N THR A 301 -1.27 3.41 20.03
CA THR A 301 -2.01 2.65 19.03
C THR A 301 -1.93 1.16 19.33
N PHE A 302 -3.01 0.44 19.06
CA PHE A 302 -3.08 -1.01 19.16
C PHE A 302 -3.75 -1.55 17.88
N ASN A 303 -3.14 -2.55 17.27
CA ASN A 303 -3.60 -3.11 16.01
C ASN A 303 -3.51 -4.63 16.05
N VAL A 304 -4.60 -5.31 15.71
CA VAL A 304 -4.66 -6.77 15.54
C VAL A 304 -5.30 -7.06 14.20
N LYS A 305 -4.68 -7.94 13.43
CA LYS A 305 -5.21 -8.41 12.14
C LYS A 305 -5.12 -9.92 12.05
N GLU A 306 -6.13 -10.52 11.49
CA GLU A 306 -6.20 -11.95 11.18
C GLU A 306 -6.61 -12.14 9.72
N ARG A 307 -5.96 -13.09 9.06
CA ARG A 307 -6.35 -13.60 7.76
C ARG A 307 -6.38 -15.11 7.80
N LEU A 308 -7.57 -15.68 7.62
CA LEU A 308 -7.80 -17.10 7.59
C LEU A 308 -8.15 -17.54 6.17
N THR A 309 -7.40 -18.47 5.60
CA THR A 309 -7.69 -19.04 4.29
C THR A 309 -8.07 -20.52 4.47
N TYR A 310 -9.18 -20.92 3.89
CA TYR A 310 -9.64 -22.29 3.85
C TYR A 310 -9.80 -22.78 2.42
N LYS A 311 -9.03 -23.78 2.03
CA LYS A 311 -9.13 -24.43 0.72
C LYS A 311 -10.18 -25.53 0.79
N LEU A 312 -11.43 -25.19 0.41
CA LEU A 312 -12.54 -26.13 0.40
C LEU A 312 -12.30 -27.25 -0.65
N SER A 313 -11.69 -26.91 -1.76
CA SER A 313 -11.23 -27.82 -2.81
C SER A 313 -10.14 -27.14 -3.65
N ASN A 314 -9.58 -27.85 -4.63
CA ASN A 314 -8.66 -27.26 -5.60
C ASN A 314 -9.27 -26.14 -6.47
N LYS A 315 -10.62 -26.03 -6.46
CA LYS A 315 -11.36 -25.03 -7.24
C LYS A 315 -11.96 -23.93 -6.39
N VAL A 316 -12.10 -24.11 -5.08
CA VAL A 316 -12.80 -23.16 -4.20
C VAL A 316 -11.97 -22.86 -2.98
N LYS A 317 -11.68 -21.57 -2.79
CA LYS A 317 -10.95 -21.01 -1.64
C LYS A 317 -11.80 -19.96 -0.96
N LEU A 318 -11.91 -20.05 0.38
CA LEU A 318 -12.54 -19.06 1.24
C LEU A 318 -11.44 -18.28 1.96
N ILE A 319 -11.57 -16.96 2.03
CA ILE A 319 -10.62 -16.08 2.74
C ILE A 319 -11.45 -15.21 3.67
N GLY A 320 -11.31 -15.46 4.98
CA GLY A 320 -11.83 -14.62 6.05
C GLY A 320 -10.77 -13.62 6.52
N ARG A 321 -11.19 -12.40 6.82
CA ARG A 321 -10.33 -11.36 7.41
C ARG A 321 -11.04 -10.72 8.58
N GLY A 322 -10.28 -10.35 9.60
CA GLY A 322 -10.74 -9.57 10.74
C GLY A 322 -9.67 -8.61 11.21
N GLY A 323 -10.07 -7.46 11.68
CA GLY A 323 -9.17 -6.45 12.21
C GLY A 323 -9.80 -5.66 13.35
N TYR A 324 -8.96 -5.30 14.31
CA TYR A 324 -9.26 -4.34 15.34
C TYR A 324 -8.12 -3.35 15.46
N PHE A 325 -8.44 -2.07 15.44
CA PHE A 325 -7.51 -0.99 15.67
C PHE A 325 -8.06 -0.05 16.74
N ALA A 326 -7.21 0.41 17.63
CA ALA A 326 -7.50 1.45 18.58
C ALA A 326 -6.36 2.46 18.62
N ARG A 327 -6.69 3.75 18.71
CA ARG A 327 -5.73 4.84 18.90
C ARG A 327 -6.25 5.80 19.95
N ILE A 328 -5.37 6.21 20.84
CA ILE A 328 -5.58 7.33 21.77
C ILE A 328 -4.61 8.42 21.34
N SER A 329 -5.12 9.62 21.12
CA SER A 329 -4.33 10.83 20.86
C SER A 329 -4.49 11.77 22.05
N ASN A 330 -3.40 11.94 22.78
CA ASN A 330 -3.39 12.76 23.99
C ASN A 330 -3.21 14.22 23.59
N ARG A 331 -4.25 15.01 23.78
CA ARG A 331 -4.26 16.45 23.53
C ARG A 331 -4.16 17.23 24.83
N SER A 332 -3.79 18.52 24.77
CA SER A 332 -3.55 19.32 25.96
C SER A 332 -4.72 19.35 26.96
N ASN A 333 -5.97 19.34 26.48
CA ASN A 333 -7.17 19.50 27.30
C ASN A 333 -8.17 18.33 27.18
N TYR A 334 -7.91 17.35 26.34
CA TYR A 334 -8.79 16.21 26.09
C TYR A 334 -8.02 15.09 25.39
N ASP A 335 -8.58 13.90 25.37
CA ASP A 335 -8.10 12.76 24.61
C ASP A 335 -9.11 12.43 23.52
N ASP A 336 -8.63 12.27 22.29
CA ASP A 336 -9.43 11.71 21.20
C ASP A 336 -9.15 10.21 21.10
N HIS A 337 -10.19 9.39 21.23
CA HIS A 337 -10.14 7.93 21.10
C HIS A 337 -10.72 7.51 19.78
N TYR A 338 -9.97 6.73 19.04
CA TYR A 338 -10.35 6.17 17.75
C TYR A 338 -10.41 4.65 17.84
N LYS A 339 -11.41 4.04 17.22
CA LYS A 339 -11.55 2.59 17.12
C LYS A 339 -11.97 2.21 15.71
N ASP A 340 -11.44 1.10 15.24
CA ASP A 340 -11.83 0.52 13.98
C ASP A 340 -12.08 -0.98 14.13
N TYR A 341 -13.14 -1.41 13.48
CA TYR A 341 -13.55 -2.80 13.39
C TYR A 341 -13.70 -3.15 11.92
N SER A 342 -12.89 -4.07 11.44
CA SER A 342 -12.95 -4.55 10.06
C SER A 342 -13.20 -6.05 10.00
N ALA A 343 -14.01 -6.47 9.04
CA ALA A 343 -14.27 -7.87 8.75
C ALA A 343 -14.47 -8.07 7.24
N GLY A 344 -14.10 -9.22 6.72
CA GLY A 344 -14.30 -9.54 5.32
C GLY A 344 -14.36 -11.04 5.07
N LEU A 345 -15.14 -11.40 4.05
CA LEU A 345 -15.21 -12.76 3.54
C LEU A 345 -15.10 -12.71 2.01
N LYS A 346 -14.14 -13.43 1.46
CA LYS A 346 -13.96 -13.58 0.01
C LYS A 346 -14.00 -15.05 -0.37
N THR A 347 -14.79 -15.37 -1.37
CA THR A 347 -14.80 -16.68 -2.03
C THR A 347 -14.15 -16.54 -3.39
N VAL A 348 -13.14 -17.34 -3.67
CA VAL A 348 -12.48 -17.45 -4.98
C VAL A 348 -12.82 -18.81 -5.57
N MET A 349 -13.40 -18.83 -6.76
CA MET A 349 -13.85 -20.03 -7.44
C MET A 349 -13.23 -20.12 -8.84
N ASN A 350 -12.40 -21.11 -9.05
CA ASN A 350 -11.90 -21.51 -10.38
C ASN A 350 -12.93 -22.42 -11.05
N LEU A 351 -13.89 -21.82 -11.76
CA LEU A 351 -15.00 -22.56 -12.40
C LEU A 351 -14.49 -23.50 -13.49
N SER A 352 -13.47 -23.04 -14.24
CA SER A 352 -12.70 -23.82 -15.21
C SER A 352 -11.24 -23.37 -15.19
N GLU A 353 -10.39 -23.92 -16.08
CA GLU A 353 -9.01 -23.46 -16.27
C GLU A 353 -8.93 -21.99 -16.76
N ASN A 354 -9.98 -21.52 -17.41
CA ASN A 354 -10.06 -20.19 -18.00
C ASN A 354 -11.02 -19.25 -17.26
N ASP A 355 -11.80 -19.74 -16.31
CA ASP A 355 -12.88 -19.00 -15.65
C ASP A 355 -12.62 -18.87 -14.15
N ASN A 356 -12.55 -17.66 -13.67
CA ASN A 356 -12.44 -17.33 -12.25
C ASN A 356 -13.60 -16.43 -11.84
N LEU A 357 -14.23 -16.74 -10.72
CA LEU A 357 -15.26 -15.91 -10.07
C LEU A 357 -14.85 -15.63 -8.63
N GLU A 358 -14.82 -14.34 -8.28
CA GLU A 358 -14.63 -13.89 -6.91
C GLU A 358 -15.89 -13.18 -6.41
N ILE A 359 -16.34 -13.55 -5.21
CA ILE A 359 -17.42 -12.87 -4.51
C ILE A 359 -16.86 -12.47 -3.15
N SER A 360 -17.00 -11.20 -2.78
CA SER A 360 -16.55 -10.71 -1.48
C SER A 360 -17.60 -9.84 -0.80
N TYR A 361 -17.56 -9.90 0.52
CA TYR A 361 -18.21 -8.98 1.44
C TYR A 361 -17.16 -8.37 2.34
N GLY A 362 -17.23 -7.06 2.54
CA GLY A 362 -16.39 -6.31 3.45
C GLY A 362 -17.22 -5.42 4.35
N PHE A 363 -16.84 -5.35 5.61
CA PHE A 363 -17.35 -4.46 6.63
C PHE A 363 -16.19 -3.69 7.24
N ASP A 364 -16.35 -2.37 7.39
CA ASP A 364 -15.38 -1.51 8.05
C ASP A 364 -16.13 -0.43 8.82
N GLN A 365 -15.84 -0.26 10.11
CA GLN A 365 -16.44 0.77 10.96
C GLN A 365 -15.35 1.50 11.73
N TYR A 366 -15.31 2.80 11.56
CA TYR A 366 -14.37 3.71 12.21
C TYR A 366 -15.12 4.69 13.11
N ASP A 367 -14.78 4.68 14.40
CA ASP A 367 -15.39 5.51 15.44
C ASP A 367 -14.36 6.49 16.00
N LYS A 368 -14.79 7.73 16.28
CA LYS A 368 -14.07 8.72 17.08
C LYS A 368 -14.94 9.16 18.24
N THR A 369 -14.34 9.24 19.43
CA THR A 369 -14.96 9.74 20.65
C THR A 369 -13.98 10.65 21.38
N ARG A 370 -14.48 11.63 22.10
CA ARG A 370 -13.67 12.54 22.92
C ARG A 370 -13.86 12.29 24.41
N PHE A 371 -12.77 12.42 25.16
CA PHE A 371 -12.77 12.34 26.61
C PHE A 371 -12.16 13.62 27.19
N VAL A 372 -12.84 14.21 28.17
CA VAL A 372 -12.36 15.36 28.95
C VAL A 372 -12.35 14.91 30.41
N ASN A 373 -11.21 15.01 31.08
CA ASN A 373 -11.03 14.53 32.46
C ASN A 373 -11.46 13.06 32.66
N ASN A 374 -11.16 12.19 31.68
CA ASN A 374 -11.55 10.77 31.63
C ASN A 374 -13.07 10.52 31.50
N GLU A 375 -13.89 11.54 31.26
CA GLU A 375 -15.32 11.39 30.98
C GLU A 375 -15.57 11.57 29.48
N ARG A 376 -16.37 10.65 28.89
CA ARG A 376 -16.75 10.76 27.48
C ARG A 376 -17.66 11.96 27.27
N THR A 377 -17.32 12.80 26.31
CA THR A 377 -18.22 13.86 25.80
C THR A 377 -18.85 13.39 24.49
N HIS A 378 -20.13 13.73 24.27
CA HIS A 378 -20.85 13.32 23.05
C HIS A 378 -20.89 14.39 21.97
N ASP A 379 -20.26 15.52 22.20
CA ASP A 379 -20.22 16.69 21.32
C ASP A 379 -19.29 16.53 20.11
N HIS A 380 -18.43 15.50 20.13
CA HIS A 380 -17.46 15.19 19.05
C HIS A 380 -17.53 13.74 18.58
N ASP A 381 -18.67 13.09 18.81
CA ASP A 381 -18.85 11.72 18.34
C ASP A 381 -18.90 11.66 16.80
N TYR A 382 -18.19 10.66 16.25
CA TYR A 382 -18.14 10.36 14.83
C TYR A 382 -18.17 8.85 14.64
N THR A 383 -19.00 8.37 13.73
CA THR A 383 -19.04 6.96 13.31
C THR A 383 -19.24 6.89 11.80
N ASN A 384 -18.28 6.32 11.10
CA ASN A 384 -18.42 5.96 9.69
C ASN A 384 -18.42 4.44 9.55
N ARG A 385 -19.43 3.90 8.90
CA ARG A 385 -19.59 2.45 8.68
C ARG A 385 -19.85 2.18 7.22
N GLN A 386 -19.04 1.29 6.65
CA GLN A 386 -19.14 0.88 5.26
C GLN A 386 -19.40 -0.62 5.16
N ASN A 387 -20.32 -1.01 4.29
CA ASN A 387 -20.56 -2.38 3.86
C ASN A 387 -20.39 -2.44 2.35
N ILE A 388 -19.53 -3.32 1.87
CA ILE A 388 -19.29 -3.51 0.45
C ILE A 388 -19.53 -4.96 0.04
N VAL A 389 -20.30 -5.16 -1.04
CA VAL A 389 -20.45 -6.47 -1.71
C VAL A 389 -19.87 -6.31 -3.10
N ARG A 390 -19.03 -7.25 -3.50
CA ARG A 390 -18.37 -7.24 -4.81
C ARG A 390 -18.46 -8.60 -5.47
N ALA A 391 -18.74 -8.61 -6.77
CA ALA A 391 -18.59 -9.78 -7.64
C ALA A 391 -17.62 -9.43 -8.78
N LEU A 392 -16.66 -10.30 -9.05
CA LEU A 392 -15.68 -10.16 -10.10
C LEU A 392 -15.55 -11.46 -10.88
N TYR A 393 -15.80 -11.43 -12.17
CA TYR A 393 -15.63 -12.55 -13.09
C TYR A 393 -14.54 -12.28 -14.09
N SER A 394 -13.69 -13.26 -14.34
CA SER A 394 -12.63 -13.18 -15.34
C SER A 394 -12.66 -14.42 -16.24
N HIS A 395 -12.56 -14.20 -17.56
CA HIS A 395 -12.44 -15.26 -18.56
C HIS A 395 -11.23 -15.06 -19.47
N ILE A 396 -10.46 -16.11 -19.66
CA ILE A 396 -9.23 -16.11 -20.47
C ILE A 396 -9.52 -16.70 -21.84
N PHE A 397 -9.35 -15.89 -22.90
CA PHE A 397 -9.47 -16.30 -24.30
C PHE A 397 -8.08 -16.41 -24.92
N GLY A 398 -7.41 -17.52 -24.77
CA GLY A 398 -6.05 -17.69 -25.25
C GLY A 398 -5.07 -16.73 -24.54
N LYS A 399 -4.68 -15.61 -25.19
CA LYS A 399 -3.81 -14.57 -24.60
C LYS A 399 -4.58 -13.35 -24.10
N ASN A 400 -5.89 -13.30 -24.31
CA ASN A 400 -6.73 -12.17 -23.97
C ASN A 400 -7.53 -12.49 -22.70
N THR A 401 -7.94 -11.45 -21.96
CA THR A 401 -8.73 -11.61 -20.75
C THR A 401 -9.88 -10.62 -20.74
N LEU A 402 -11.10 -11.12 -20.53
CA LEU A 402 -12.27 -10.33 -20.18
C LEU A 402 -12.45 -10.35 -18.68
N THR A 403 -12.58 -9.19 -18.06
CA THR A 403 -12.91 -9.04 -16.65
C THR A 403 -14.18 -8.19 -16.55
N ALA A 404 -15.18 -8.65 -15.80
CA ALA A 404 -16.39 -7.91 -15.52
C ALA A 404 -16.68 -7.96 -14.02
N GLY A 405 -17.22 -6.90 -13.47
CA GLY A 405 -17.55 -6.84 -12.05
C GLY A 405 -18.69 -5.89 -11.75
N ALA A 406 -19.24 -6.06 -10.56
CA ALA A 406 -20.25 -5.19 -9.98
C ALA A 406 -19.98 -5.03 -8.48
N ASP A 407 -20.09 -3.80 -7.98
CA ASP A 407 -19.94 -3.49 -6.57
C ASP A 407 -21.22 -2.82 -6.04
N PHE A 408 -21.57 -3.13 -4.80
CA PHE A 408 -22.53 -2.39 -4.00
C PHE A 408 -21.83 -1.87 -2.75
N LEU A 409 -21.93 -0.58 -2.46
CA LEU A 409 -21.39 0.04 -1.26
C LEU A 409 -22.52 0.77 -0.53
N ASN A 410 -22.70 0.45 0.75
CA ASN A 410 -23.50 1.21 1.69
C ASN A 410 -22.53 1.98 2.61
N ASP A 411 -22.62 3.30 2.61
CA ASP A 411 -21.82 4.20 3.42
C ASP A 411 -22.74 4.96 4.38
N TYR A 412 -22.56 4.76 5.69
CA TYR A 412 -23.32 5.39 6.77
C TYR A 412 -22.39 6.27 7.61
N LEU A 413 -22.78 7.51 7.81
CA LEU A 413 -22.03 8.47 8.59
C LEU A 413 -22.93 9.16 9.62
N THR A 414 -22.55 9.10 10.90
CA THR A 414 -23.00 9.96 11.99
C THR A 414 -21.83 10.83 12.43
N THR A 415 -22.06 12.12 12.56
CA THR A 415 -20.99 13.05 12.97
C THR A 415 -21.54 14.29 13.66
N TYR A 416 -20.79 14.78 14.63
CA TYR A 416 -21.00 16.08 15.27
C TYR A 416 -20.96 17.27 14.29
N GLN A 417 -20.39 17.06 13.10
CA GLN A 417 -20.33 18.07 12.04
C GLN A 417 -21.64 18.24 11.26
N PHE A 418 -22.63 17.40 11.52
CA PHE A 418 -23.99 17.55 10.99
C PHE A 418 -24.89 18.28 11.99
N ALA A 419 -25.90 19.00 11.48
CA ALA A 419 -26.90 19.59 12.35
C ALA A 419 -27.48 18.55 13.33
N ASN A 420 -27.50 18.87 14.62
CA ASN A 420 -27.99 18.04 15.71
C ASN A 420 -27.34 16.65 15.81
N ASN A 421 -26.04 16.53 15.51
CA ASN A 421 -25.31 15.27 15.50
C ASN A 421 -26.00 14.19 14.63
N GLY A 422 -26.50 14.61 13.48
CA GLY A 422 -27.33 13.79 12.62
C GLY A 422 -26.58 12.67 11.91
N SER A 423 -27.32 11.82 11.22
CA SER A 423 -26.79 10.74 10.40
C SER A 423 -27.26 10.83 8.95
N LYS A 424 -26.42 10.36 8.04
CA LYS A 424 -26.68 10.27 6.60
C LYS A 424 -26.21 8.93 6.05
N THR A 425 -26.85 8.49 4.98
CA THR A 425 -26.49 7.24 4.28
C THR A 425 -26.42 7.48 2.79
N GLN A 426 -25.40 6.88 2.16
CA GLN A 426 -25.28 6.81 0.71
C GLN A 426 -25.15 5.35 0.28
N ASN A 427 -25.93 4.94 -0.70
CA ASN A 427 -25.73 3.68 -1.41
C ASN A 427 -25.14 3.98 -2.77
N SER A 428 -24.10 3.23 -3.17
CA SER A 428 -23.62 3.26 -4.54
C SER A 428 -23.74 1.88 -5.17
N TYR A 429 -24.05 1.90 -6.45
CA TYR A 429 -24.18 0.73 -7.31
C TYR A 429 -23.35 0.95 -8.54
N ASP A 430 -22.55 -0.01 -8.89
CA ASP A 430 -21.72 0.10 -10.06
C ASP A 430 -21.51 -1.23 -10.78
N ALA A 431 -21.18 -1.09 -12.07
CA ALA A 431 -20.78 -2.23 -12.89
C ALA A 431 -19.66 -1.78 -13.83
N PHE A 432 -18.71 -2.67 -14.09
CA PHE A 432 -17.63 -2.42 -15.03
C PHE A 432 -17.29 -3.65 -15.85
N ALA A 433 -16.67 -3.38 -17.02
CA ALA A 433 -16.08 -4.39 -17.85
C ALA A 433 -14.72 -3.91 -18.38
N GLN A 434 -13.76 -4.81 -18.46
CA GLN A 434 -12.42 -4.58 -18.99
C GLN A 434 -12.05 -5.69 -19.96
N PHE A 435 -11.47 -5.34 -21.10
CA PHE A 435 -10.92 -6.29 -22.05
C PHE A 435 -9.43 -6.03 -22.24
N ASP A 436 -8.62 -7.04 -21.89
CA ASP A 436 -7.17 -7.08 -22.09
C ASP A 436 -6.88 -7.85 -23.38
N TYR A 437 -6.51 -7.12 -24.42
CA TYR A 437 -6.33 -7.63 -25.78
C TYR A 437 -4.85 -7.66 -26.16
N ASN A 438 -4.34 -8.83 -26.52
CA ASN A 438 -2.95 -9.08 -26.88
C ASN A 438 -2.86 -9.58 -28.34
N PRO A 439 -3.11 -8.72 -29.34
CA PRO A 439 -3.14 -9.11 -30.76
C PRO A 439 -1.77 -9.61 -31.24
N LEU A 440 -0.69 -9.04 -30.72
CA LEU A 440 0.68 -9.33 -31.09
C LEU A 440 1.54 -9.50 -29.82
N GLN A 441 2.66 -10.19 -29.91
CA GLN A 441 3.57 -10.39 -28.76
C GLN A 441 4.17 -9.10 -28.22
N TRP A 442 4.24 -8.06 -29.05
CA TRP A 442 4.79 -6.75 -28.73
C TRP A 442 3.73 -5.67 -28.49
N LEU A 443 2.43 -5.98 -28.65
CA LEU A 443 1.33 -5.03 -28.48
C LEU A 443 0.29 -5.57 -27.50
N ASN A 444 0.01 -4.79 -26.48
CA ASN A 444 -1.08 -5.02 -25.53
C ASN A 444 -1.99 -3.79 -25.49
N ILE A 445 -3.30 -4.00 -25.51
CA ILE A 445 -4.34 -2.99 -25.46
C ILE A 445 -5.29 -3.36 -24.32
N VAL A 446 -5.55 -2.44 -23.41
CA VAL A 446 -6.56 -2.63 -22.36
C VAL A 446 -7.59 -1.53 -22.47
N ALA A 447 -8.85 -1.91 -22.63
CA ALA A 447 -9.99 -1.00 -22.62
C ALA A 447 -10.93 -1.35 -21.47
N SER A 448 -11.41 -0.35 -20.73
CA SER A 448 -12.40 -0.56 -19.66
C SER A 448 -13.44 0.54 -19.64
N LEU A 449 -14.63 0.17 -19.20
CA LEU A 449 -15.79 1.04 -19.01
C LEU A 449 -16.44 0.70 -17.68
N ARG A 450 -16.85 1.74 -16.94
CA ARG A 450 -17.56 1.61 -15.67
C ARG A 450 -18.68 2.63 -15.60
N HIS A 451 -19.78 2.23 -14.98
CA HIS A 451 -20.91 3.10 -14.66
C HIS A 451 -21.25 2.99 -13.17
N ASP A 452 -21.37 4.14 -12.52
CA ASP A 452 -21.67 4.29 -11.09
C ASP A 452 -22.93 5.12 -10.89
N TYR A 453 -23.73 4.76 -9.87
CA TYR A 453 -24.87 5.52 -9.38
C TYR A 453 -24.77 5.75 -7.86
N PHE A 454 -25.06 6.97 -7.40
CA PHE A 454 -24.99 7.42 -6.01
C PHE A 454 -26.37 7.90 -5.53
N SER A 455 -26.92 7.23 -4.50
CA SER A 455 -28.28 7.49 -4.05
C SER A 455 -28.47 8.85 -3.34
N ALA A 456 -27.50 9.30 -2.54
CA ALA A 456 -27.62 10.54 -1.75
C ALA A 456 -27.65 11.80 -2.65
N SER A 457 -26.86 11.82 -3.71
CA SER A 457 -26.83 12.91 -4.70
C SER A 457 -27.69 12.64 -5.92
N SER A 458 -28.27 11.45 -6.07
CA SER A 458 -28.98 10.98 -7.30
C SER A 458 -28.17 11.17 -8.57
N GLN A 459 -26.84 11.04 -8.49
CA GLN A 459 -25.91 11.30 -9.57
C GLN A 459 -25.41 10.00 -10.21
N HIS A 460 -25.09 10.11 -11.49
CA HIS A 460 -24.48 9.04 -12.29
C HIS A 460 -23.12 9.48 -12.79
N SER A 461 -22.18 8.54 -12.87
CA SER A 461 -20.88 8.77 -13.50
C SER A 461 -20.49 7.60 -14.38
N THR A 462 -20.02 7.91 -15.60
CA THR A 462 -19.48 6.90 -16.51
C THR A 462 -18.01 7.24 -16.76
N THR A 463 -17.13 6.30 -16.51
CA THR A 463 -15.69 6.44 -16.72
C THR A 463 -15.18 5.38 -17.67
N SER A 464 -14.23 5.78 -18.52
CA SER A 464 -13.57 4.90 -19.48
C SER A 464 -12.06 4.96 -19.32
N ARG A 465 -11.38 3.92 -19.77
CA ARG A 465 -9.93 3.84 -19.82
C ARG A 465 -9.49 3.14 -21.09
N LEU A 466 -8.42 3.65 -21.70
CA LEU A 466 -7.71 2.99 -22.78
C LEU A 466 -6.22 3.04 -22.48
N ALA A 467 -5.59 1.88 -22.35
CA ALA A 467 -4.16 1.76 -22.13
C ALA A 467 -3.52 0.93 -23.26
N LEU A 468 -2.46 1.46 -23.83
CA LEU A 468 -1.69 0.85 -24.90
C LEU A 468 -0.27 0.60 -24.42
N MET A 469 0.29 -0.54 -24.72
CA MET A 469 1.68 -0.87 -24.45
C MET A 469 2.32 -1.55 -25.63
N THR A 470 3.48 -1.05 -26.04
CA THR A 470 4.32 -1.70 -27.05
C THR A 470 5.70 -2.01 -26.49
N LYS A 471 6.30 -3.11 -26.98
CA LYS A 471 7.60 -3.62 -26.53
C LYS A 471 8.54 -3.84 -27.71
N TRP A 472 9.79 -3.40 -27.56
CA TRP A 472 10.80 -3.61 -28.57
C TRP A 472 12.21 -3.60 -27.95
N LYS A 473 12.95 -4.73 -28.01
CA LYS A 473 14.35 -4.86 -27.59
C LYS A 473 14.71 -4.21 -26.23
N GLY A 474 13.91 -4.49 -25.19
CA GLY A 474 14.12 -3.92 -23.85
C GLY A 474 13.46 -2.57 -23.62
N PHE A 475 12.94 -1.92 -24.67
CA PHE A 475 12.09 -0.74 -24.56
C PHE A 475 10.63 -1.14 -24.37
N SER A 476 9.91 -0.38 -23.57
CA SER A 476 8.46 -0.40 -23.46
C SER A 476 7.93 1.03 -23.55
N ILE A 477 6.95 1.25 -24.40
CA ILE A 477 6.19 2.52 -24.47
C ILE A 477 4.79 2.22 -23.98
N ARG A 478 4.31 3.03 -23.04
CA ARG A 478 2.96 2.95 -22.50
C ARG A 478 2.26 4.29 -22.72
N ALA A 479 1.08 4.26 -23.31
CA ALA A 479 0.20 5.41 -23.43
C ALA A 479 -1.13 5.08 -22.77
N ASN A 480 -1.63 5.94 -21.90
CA ASN A 480 -2.84 5.69 -21.15
C ASN A 480 -3.72 6.94 -21.13
N TYR A 481 -4.99 6.76 -21.47
CA TYR A 481 -6.07 7.68 -21.18
C TYR A 481 -6.98 7.08 -20.12
N ALA A 482 -7.35 7.84 -19.09
CA ALA A 482 -8.29 7.41 -18.07
C ALA A 482 -9.17 8.57 -17.61
N GLY A 483 -10.48 8.36 -17.64
CA GLY A 483 -11.44 9.18 -16.92
C GLY A 483 -11.38 8.88 -15.44
N GLY A 484 -11.40 9.92 -14.60
CA GLY A 484 -11.53 9.81 -13.15
C GLY A 484 -12.77 10.54 -12.69
N PHE A 485 -13.30 10.12 -11.54
CA PHE A 485 -14.34 10.88 -10.87
C PHE A 485 -14.26 10.69 -9.35
N ARG A 486 -14.80 11.67 -8.63
CA ARG A 486 -15.03 11.61 -7.20
C ARG A 486 -16.45 12.05 -6.90
N ALA A 487 -17.22 11.21 -6.21
CA ALA A 487 -18.54 11.59 -5.74
C ALA A 487 -18.40 12.56 -4.54
N PRO A 488 -19.33 13.52 -4.36
CA PRO A 488 -19.40 14.30 -3.15
C PRO A 488 -19.54 13.39 -1.93
N THR A 489 -18.78 13.66 -0.87
CA THR A 489 -18.92 12.95 0.39
C THR A 489 -20.15 13.39 1.16
N LEU A 490 -20.60 12.58 2.10
CA LEU A 490 -21.73 12.96 2.97
C LEU A 490 -21.42 14.23 3.78
N LYS A 491 -20.15 14.45 4.15
CA LYS A 491 -19.73 15.69 4.82
C LYS A 491 -19.86 16.91 3.90
N GLU A 492 -19.32 16.84 2.70
CA GLU A 492 -19.39 17.92 1.72
C GLU A 492 -20.84 18.31 1.37
N MET A 493 -21.75 17.34 1.39
CA MET A 493 -23.16 17.60 1.11
C MET A 493 -23.95 18.15 2.31
N TYR A 494 -23.63 17.73 3.55
CA TYR A 494 -24.53 17.94 4.69
C TYR A 494 -23.88 18.58 5.91
N MET A 495 -22.62 19.06 5.81
CA MET A 495 -21.92 19.72 6.90
C MET A 495 -22.71 20.97 7.38
N ASN A 496 -22.74 21.18 8.68
CA ASN A 496 -23.16 22.39 9.36
C ASN A 496 -22.33 22.48 10.63
N PHE A 497 -21.15 23.06 10.49
CA PHE A 497 -20.09 22.92 11.48
C PHE A 497 -19.46 24.27 11.82
N ASP A 498 -19.43 24.55 13.11
CA ASP A 498 -18.65 25.67 13.68
C ASP A 498 -17.19 25.21 13.89
N MET A 499 -16.28 25.79 13.13
CA MET A 499 -14.86 25.54 13.22
C MET A 499 -14.25 26.34 14.37
N ALA A 500 -14.53 25.92 15.60
CA ALA A 500 -13.99 26.51 16.85
C ALA A 500 -14.17 28.01 16.96
N GLY A 501 -15.31 28.56 16.58
CA GLY A 501 -15.61 29.99 16.63
C GLY A 501 -14.93 30.84 15.56
N MET A 502 -14.16 30.22 14.64
CA MET A 502 -13.46 30.95 13.57
C MET A 502 -14.33 31.18 12.36
N GLN A 503 -15.05 30.17 11.91
CA GLN A 503 -15.99 30.24 10.79
C GLN A 503 -16.99 29.11 10.81
N MET A 504 -18.15 29.33 10.19
CA MET A 504 -19.11 28.26 9.88
C MET A 504 -18.75 27.59 8.56
N ILE A 505 -18.89 26.26 8.47
CA ILE A 505 -18.72 25.50 7.24
C ILE A 505 -20.04 24.80 6.91
N TYR A 506 -20.58 25.12 5.74
CA TYR A 506 -21.84 24.54 5.24
C TYR A 506 -21.61 23.57 4.10
N GLY A 507 -22.28 22.43 4.17
CA GLY A 507 -22.39 21.48 3.05
C GLY A 507 -23.29 22.01 1.94
N ASN A 508 -23.23 21.35 0.79
CA ASN A 508 -24.04 21.67 -0.36
C ASN A 508 -24.58 20.39 -1.02
N PRO A 509 -25.88 20.08 -0.85
CA PRO A 509 -26.49 18.91 -1.45
C PRO A 509 -26.52 18.91 -2.98
N ASP A 510 -26.37 20.09 -3.62
CA ASP A 510 -26.39 20.27 -5.07
C ASP A 510 -25.03 20.03 -5.74
N LEU A 511 -24.02 19.64 -4.99
CA LEU A 511 -22.69 19.32 -5.51
C LEU A 511 -22.75 18.25 -6.59
N LYS A 512 -21.99 18.50 -7.65
CA LYS A 512 -21.80 17.56 -8.75
C LYS A 512 -20.51 16.75 -8.54
N PRO A 513 -20.45 15.50 -9.02
CA PRO A 513 -19.22 14.73 -8.97
C PRO A 513 -18.09 15.46 -9.70
N GLU A 514 -16.89 15.46 -9.08
CA GLU A 514 -15.67 15.86 -9.79
C GLU A 514 -15.40 14.90 -10.94
N LYS A 515 -14.91 15.42 -12.04
CA LYS A 515 -14.48 14.63 -13.20
C LYS A 515 -13.07 14.98 -13.58
N SER A 516 -12.32 14.02 -14.06
CA SER A 516 -10.98 14.27 -14.59
C SER A 516 -10.72 13.50 -15.87
N ASN A 517 -9.87 14.08 -16.72
CA ASN A 517 -9.32 13.44 -17.90
C ASN A 517 -7.80 13.37 -17.72
N ASN A 518 -7.27 12.16 -17.70
CA ASN A 518 -5.86 11.89 -17.41
C ASN A 518 -5.20 11.28 -18.64
N PHE A 519 -4.07 11.84 -19.06
CA PHE A 519 -3.22 11.37 -20.15
C PHE A 519 -1.83 11.11 -19.62
N ASN A 520 -1.30 9.90 -19.82
CA ASN A 520 0.04 9.52 -19.45
C ASN A 520 0.77 8.89 -20.62
N LEU A 521 2.03 9.28 -20.81
CA LEU A 521 2.94 8.65 -21.75
C LEU A 521 4.23 8.30 -21.04
N ALA A 522 4.60 7.01 -21.05
CA ALA A 522 5.82 6.55 -20.42
C ALA A 522 6.71 5.78 -21.39
N LEU A 523 8.01 6.03 -21.30
CA LEU A 523 9.07 5.29 -21.96
C LEU A 523 9.87 4.58 -20.88
N GLU A 524 10.03 3.27 -20.99
CA GLU A 524 10.84 2.45 -20.11
C GLU A 524 11.88 1.70 -20.91
N HIS A 525 13.09 1.61 -20.37
CA HIS A 525 14.15 0.76 -20.87
C HIS A 525 14.72 -0.10 -19.76
N THR A 526 14.76 -1.40 -20.00
CA THR A 526 15.32 -2.37 -19.06
C THR A 526 16.43 -3.16 -19.72
N GLY A 527 17.48 -3.39 -18.98
CA GLY A 527 18.64 -4.09 -19.51
C GLY A 527 19.55 -4.63 -18.44
N ARG A 528 20.65 -5.23 -18.91
CA ARG A 528 21.67 -5.81 -18.05
C ARG A 528 23.06 -5.32 -18.49
N VAL A 529 23.82 -4.80 -17.56
CA VAL A 529 25.25 -4.54 -17.69
C VAL A 529 25.95 -5.90 -17.58
N LYS A 530 26.70 -6.29 -18.60
CA LYS A 530 27.41 -7.59 -18.67
C LYS A 530 28.92 -7.38 -18.61
N ASN A 531 29.63 -8.35 -18.06
CA ASN A 531 31.09 -8.40 -18.06
C ASN A 531 31.78 -7.16 -17.41
N ALA A 532 31.13 -6.54 -16.44
CA ALA A 532 31.62 -5.35 -15.75
C ALA A 532 32.11 -5.63 -14.30
N GLY A 533 32.49 -6.88 -13.99
CA GLY A 533 32.94 -7.29 -12.68
C GLY A 533 31.90 -6.99 -11.59
N PHE A 534 32.27 -6.21 -10.57
CA PHE A 534 31.39 -5.80 -9.47
C PHE A 534 30.13 -5.05 -9.95
N LEU A 535 30.20 -4.38 -11.09
CA LEU A 535 29.10 -3.65 -11.70
C LEU A 535 28.26 -4.49 -12.68
N THR A 536 28.48 -5.80 -12.76
CA THR A 536 27.56 -6.68 -13.52
C THR A 536 26.23 -6.71 -12.80
N GLY A 537 25.11 -6.40 -13.53
CA GLY A 537 23.81 -6.23 -12.85
C GLY A 537 22.72 -5.79 -13.82
N GLN A 538 21.55 -5.53 -13.26
CA GLN A 538 20.34 -5.13 -14.01
C GLN A 538 20.01 -3.67 -13.76
N TYR A 539 19.38 -3.02 -14.75
CA TYR A 539 18.89 -1.65 -14.62
C TYR A 539 17.51 -1.49 -15.24
N SER A 540 16.80 -0.48 -14.75
CA SER A 540 15.55 0.00 -15.28
C SER A 540 15.56 1.52 -15.27
N LEU A 541 15.20 2.12 -16.41
CA LEU A 541 15.02 3.56 -16.59
C LEU A 541 13.60 3.83 -17.04
N THR A 542 12.90 4.73 -16.38
CA THR A 542 11.53 5.12 -16.75
C THR A 542 11.43 6.64 -16.81
N LEU A 543 10.87 7.16 -17.89
CA LEU A 543 10.49 8.56 -18.06
C LEU A 543 9.00 8.60 -18.37
N MET A 544 8.23 9.36 -17.58
CA MET A 544 6.79 9.50 -17.75
C MET A 544 6.40 10.97 -17.74
N GLY A 545 5.67 11.40 -18.77
CA GLY A 545 4.93 12.66 -18.78
C GLY A 545 3.44 12.42 -18.53
N TYR A 546 2.80 13.34 -17.81
CA TYR A 546 1.37 13.28 -17.56
C TYR A 546 0.71 14.66 -17.63
N TYR A 547 -0.58 14.64 -18.04
CA TYR A 547 -1.44 15.80 -18.05
C TYR A 547 -2.84 15.40 -17.56
N ASN A 548 -3.36 16.12 -16.58
CA ASN A 548 -4.64 15.87 -15.95
C ASN A 548 -5.45 17.16 -15.96
N LYS A 549 -6.65 17.11 -16.48
CA LYS A 549 -7.61 18.21 -16.42
C LYS A 549 -8.80 17.83 -15.55
N TYR A 550 -9.14 18.71 -14.62
CA TYR A 550 -10.23 18.52 -13.66
C TYR A 550 -11.36 19.50 -13.93
N ASP A 551 -12.56 18.93 -13.94
CA ASP A 551 -13.80 19.68 -14.04
C ASP A 551 -14.62 19.43 -12.77
N LYS A 552 -15.32 20.46 -12.29
CA LYS A 552 -16.18 20.37 -11.10
C LYS A 552 -15.47 19.96 -9.82
N ARG A 553 -14.21 20.39 -9.61
CA ARG A 553 -13.52 20.15 -8.34
C ARG A 553 -14.36 20.65 -7.18
N ILE A 554 -14.48 19.84 -6.13
CA ILE A 554 -15.19 20.23 -4.91
C ILE A 554 -14.21 20.97 -3.98
N THR A 555 -14.57 22.20 -3.65
CA THR A 555 -13.82 23.11 -2.78
C THR A 555 -14.80 23.91 -1.93
N THR A 556 -14.32 24.90 -1.19
CA THR A 556 -15.16 25.84 -0.43
C THR A 556 -15.01 27.24 -0.99
N GLU A 557 -16.08 28.01 -0.91
CA GLU A 557 -16.12 29.45 -1.22
C GLU A 557 -16.76 30.23 -0.07
N ASP A 558 -16.53 31.53 -0.03
CA ASP A 558 -17.19 32.39 0.95
C ASP A 558 -18.71 32.34 0.76
N TYR A 559 -19.45 32.13 1.85
CA TYR A 559 -20.90 32.05 1.81
C TYR A 559 -21.52 33.46 1.94
N ALA A 560 -21.69 34.15 0.82
CA ALA A 560 -22.11 35.53 0.74
C ALA A 560 -23.49 35.81 1.38
N ASP A 561 -24.41 34.83 1.34
CA ASP A 561 -25.76 34.93 1.90
C ASP A 561 -25.83 34.56 3.38
N TYR A 562 -24.68 34.33 4.03
CA TYR A 562 -24.63 33.96 5.44
C TYR A 562 -24.98 35.13 6.33
N THR A 563 -25.87 34.87 7.29
CA THR A 563 -26.18 35.80 8.39
C THR A 563 -25.87 35.10 9.71
N PRO A 564 -24.93 35.63 10.52
CA PRO A 564 -24.54 34.97 11.76
C PRO A 564 -25.69 34.96 12.76
N GLY A 565 -25.92 33.83 13.40
CA GLY A 565 -26.79 33.69 14.56
C GLY A 565 -26.08 34.14 15.85
N THR A 566 -26.83 34.28 16.93
CA THR A 566 -26.26 34.63 18.23
C THR A 566 -25.22 33.59 18.66
N GLY A 567 -23.98 34.05 18.87
CA GLY A 567 -22.85 33.20 19.28
C GLY A 567 -22.21 32.37 18.16
N GLN A 568 -22.57 32.65 16.91
CA GLN A 568 -21.92 32.05 15.74
C GLN A 568 -20.81 32.98 15.20
N PRO A 569 -19.80 32.41 14.49
CA PRO A 569 -18.77 33.19 13.80
C PRO A 569 -19.35 34.18 12.79
N ASP A 570 -18.63 35.27 12.54
CA ASP A 570 -19.06 36.33 11.61
C ASP A 570 -18.86 35.94 10.13
N VAL A 571 -18.14 34.87 9.86
CA VAL A 571 -17.81 34.38 8.51
C VAL A 571 -18.24 32.95 8.31
N ALA A 572 -18.59 32.62 7.08
CA ALA A 572 -18.94 31.25 6.70
C ALA A 572 -18.40 30.90 5.32
N SER A 573 -18.13 29.62 5.13
CA SER A 573 -17.83 29.03 3.84
C SER A 573 -18.88 27.97 3.49
N ARG A 574 -19.09 27.75 2.21
CA ARG A 574 -19.95 26.70 1.69
C ARG A 574 -19.22 25.86 0.64
N TYR A 575 -19.46 24.56 0.62
CA TYR A 575 -18.93 23.71 -0.43
C TYR A 575 -19.52 24.05 -1.79
N CYS A 576 -18.66 24.16 -2.81
CA CYS A 576 -19.00 24.47 -4.19
C CYS A 576 -18.22 23.62 -5.20
N ASN A 577 -18.60 23.66 -6.48
CA ASN A 577 -17.82 23.09 -7.55
C ASN A 577 -17.04 24.19 -8.28
N GLU A 578 -15.74 24.01 -8.43
CA GLU A 578 -14.84 24.86 -9.19
C GLU A 578 -14.36 24.15 -10.47
N ASP A 579 -14.28 24.89 -11.59
CA ASP A 579 -13.78 24.39 -12.86
C ASP A 579 -12.36 24.92 -13.15
N GLY A 580 -11.61 24.19 -13.99
CA GLY A 580 -10.39 24.70 -14.59
C GLY A 580 -9.09 24.42 -13.84
N VAL A 581 -9.04 23.38 -13.04
CA VAL A 581 -7.76 22.92 -12.42
C VAL A 581 -7.04 21.98 -13.38
N GLU A 582 -5.78 22.28 -13.67
CA GLU A 582 -4.92 21.49 -14.52
C GLU A 582 -3.66 21.10 -13.78
N VAL A 583 -3.25 19.83 -13.92
CA VAL A 583 -2.04 19.29 -13.32
C VAL A 583 -1.22 18.59 -14.38
N SER A 584 0.03 19.00 -14.54
CA SER A 584 0.96 18.38 -15.48
C SER A 584 2.31 18.14 -14.83
N GLY A 585 3.06 17.18 -15.37
CA GLY A 585 4.37 16.91 -14.80
C GLY A 585 5.17 15.86 -15.55
N ILE A 586 6.37 15.65 -15.06
CA ILE A 586 7.34 14.68 -15.58
C ILE A 586 7.93 13.91 -14.41
N ASP A 587 7.85 12.58 -14.47
CA ASP A 587 8.49 11.68 -13.52
C ASP A 587 9.66 10.96 -14.22
N PHE A 588 10.79 10.91 -13.55
CA PHE A 588 11.94 10.10 -13.94
C PHE A 588 12.30 9.12 -12.84
N SER A 589 12.58 7.86 -13.20
CA SER A 589 13.06 6.82 -12.28
C SER A 589 14.22 6.06 -12.90
N ALA A 590 15.29 5.91 -12.15
CA ALA A 590 16.43 5.08 -12.49
C ALA A 590 16.73 4.12 -11.36
N GLN A 591 16.82 2.84 -11.67
CA GLN A 591 17.13 1.78 -10.72
C GLN A 591 18.24 0.90 -11.29
N TYR A 592 19.18 0.55 -10.45
CA TYR A 592 20.24 -0.38 -10.78
C TYR A 592 20.49 -1.32 -9.61
N ARG A 593 20.72 -2.60 -9.89
CA ARG A 593 21.11 -3.60 -8.91
C ARG A 593 22.22 -4.47 -9.47
N SER A 594 23.38 -4.47 -8.81
CA SER A 594 24.50 -5.36 -9.09
C SER A 594 24.24 -6.76 -8.55
N ASP A 595 24.76 -7.78 -9.25
CA ASP A 595 24.77 -9.18 -8.77
C ASP A 595 25.58 -9.34 -7.46
N MET A 596 26.41 -8.37 -7.14
CA MET A 596 27.25 -8.34 -5.94
C MET A 596 26.58 -7.61 -4.75
N GLY A 597 25.31 -7.17 -4.90
CA GLY A 597 24.52 -6.60 -3.83
C GLY A 597 24.46 -5.07 -3.78
N LEU A 598 25.19 -4.35 -4.65
CA LEU A 598 25.08 -2.88 -4.75
C LEU A 598 23.76 -2.48 -5.40
N GLY A 599 22.99 -1.60 -4.76
CA GLY A 599 21.76 -1.02 -5.29
C GLY A 599 21.87 0.50 -5.40
N VAL A 600 21.33 1.05 -6.49
CA VAL A 600 21.20 2.49 -6.70
C VAL A 600 19.78 2.76 -7.18
N LYS A 601 19.10 3.73 -6.55
CA LYS A 601 17.76 4.19 -6.94
C LYS A 601 17.77 5.71 -6.94
N LEU A 602 17.25 6.31 -8.01
CA LEU A 602 17.07 7.74 -8.17
C LEU A 602 15.70 7.97 -8.79
N ASP A 603 14.90 8.77 -8.12
CA ASP A 603 13.57 9.17 -8.59
C ASP A 603 13.47 10.70 -8.52
N TYR A 604 12.84 11.28 -9.53
CA TYR A 604 12.59 12.72 -9.62
C TYR A 604 11.19 12.96 -10.17
N SER A 605 10.50 13.96 -9.63
CA SER A 605 9.21 14.42 -10.11
C SER A 605 9.20 15.94 -10.24
N TYR A 606 8.77 16.41 -11.41
CA TYR A 606 8.38 17.79 -11.64
C TYR A 606 6.87 17.88 -11.75
N LEU A 607 6.29 18.83 -11.05
CA LEU A 607 4.85 19.06 -10.97
C LEU A 607 4.54 20.52 -11.25
N HIS A 608 3.56 20.77 -12.11
CA HIS A 608 2.95 22.06 -12.31
C HIS A 608 1.44 21.97 -12.09
N VAL A 609 0.90 22.84 -11.25
CA VAL A 609 -0.54 22.96 -10.97
C VAL A 609 -0.99 24.32 -11.47
N GLY A 610 -1.93 24.35 -12.43
CA GLY A 610 -2.55 25.55 -12.97
C GLY A 610 -4.02 25.68 -12.52
N GLY A 611 -4.58 26.87 -12.63
CA GLY A 611 -5.95 27.18 -12.26
C GLY A 611 -6.07 27.91 -10.91
N ARG A 612 -7.29 28.22 -10.47
CA ARG A 612 -7.56 29.05 -9.29
C ARG A 612 -7.21 28.39 -7.95
N SER A 613 -7.01 27.09 -7.93
CA SER A 613 -6.80 26.29 -6.71
C SER A 613 -5.41 26.43 -6.07
N VAL A 614 -4.53 27.26 -6.63
CA VAL A 614 -3.14 27.44 -6.15
C VAL A 614 -3.06 28.24 -4.84
N ASP A 615 -4.12 28.93 -4.46
CA ASP A 615 -4.13 29.83 -3.29
C ASP A 615 -4.51 29.16 -1.96
N SER A 616 -4.70 27.84 -1.92
CA SER A 616 -4.99 27.13 -0.67
C SER A 616 -3.78 27.13 0.25
N GLN A 617 -3.89 27.74 1.42
CA GLN A 617 -2.83 27.82 2.44
C GLN A 617 -2.39 26.45 2.99
N PHE A 618 -3.21 25.40 2.82
CA PHE A 618 -3.06 24.14 3.52
C PHE A 618 -2.45 23.00 2.68
N SER A 619 -2.37 23.15 1.37
CA SER A 619 -1.86 22.10 0.49
C SER A 619 -1.20 22.69 -0.75
N GLN A 620 0.01 23.21 -0.58
CA GLN A 620 0.76 23.77 -1.71
C GLN A 620 1.74 22.74 -2.23
N PRO A 621 1.61 22.33 -3.51
CA PRO A 621 2.52 21.36 -4.09
C PRO A 621 3.92 21.97 -4.27
N ARG A 622 4.92 21.12 -4.09
CA ARG A 622 6.31 21.48 -4.36
C ARG A 622 6.66 21.09 -5.78
N PRO A 623 7.06 22.05 -6.66
CA PRO A 623 7.30 21.76 -8.07
C PRO A 623 8.35 20.68 -8.32
N HIS A 624 9.41 20.63 -7.51
CA HIS A 624 10.50 19.69 -7.70
C HIS A 624 10.68 18.84 -6.46
N THR A 625 10.56 17.53 -6.62
CA THR A 625 10.86 16.55 -5.59
C THR A 625 11.78 15.47 -6.13
N ALA A 626 12.71 15.00 -5.31
CA ALA A 626 13.59 13.91 -5.67
C ALA A 626 13.83 12.98 -4.47
N THR A 627 14.01 11.70 -4.75
CA THR A 627 14.45 10.72 -3.76
C THR A 627 15.60 9.89 -4.33
N TRP A 628 16.51 9.48 -3.47
CA TRP A 628 17.65 8.64 -3.86
C TRP A 628 17.96 7.64 -2.77
N ARG A 629 18.57 6.51 -3.18
CA ARG A 629 19.06 5.47 -2.29
C ARG A 629 20.29 4.80 -2.91
N LEU A 630 21.33 4.68 -2.12
CA LEU A 630 22.49 3.83 -2.36
C LEU A 630 22.49 2.75 -1.29
N ASP A 631 22.41 1.50 -1.65
CA ASP A 631 22.40 0.39 -0.71
C ASP A 631 23.35 -0.73 -1.08
N TYR A 632 23.81 -1.45 -0.06
CA TYR A 632 24.58 -2.66 -0.20
C TYR A 632 23.98 -3.77 0.65
N ASP A 633 23.48 -4.82 0.02
CA ASP A 633 22.82 -5.95 0.65
C ASP A 633 23.50 -7.26 0.27
N ARG A 634 24.15 -7.92 1.21
CA ARG A 634 24.91 -9.12 0.94
C ARG A 634 25.00 -10.07 2.12
N GLN A 635 24.90 -11.37 1.81
CA GLN A 635 25.32 -12.46 2.68
C GLN A 635 26.85 -12.51 2.68
N LEU A 636 27.49 -12.21 3.81
CA LEU A 636 28.95 -12.21 3.95
C LEU A 636 29.49 -13.60 4.31
N CYS A 637 28.73 -14.34 5.11
CA CYS A 637 29.00 -15.75 5.44
C CYS A 637 27.68 -16.47 5.77
N SER A 638 27.72 -17.77 6.03
CA SER A 638 26.53 -18.60 6.23
C SER A 638 25.62 -18.13 7.38
N PHE A 639 26.17 -17.44 8.38
CA PHE A 639 25.45 -17.00 9.55
C PHE A 639 25.24 -15.47 9.63
N TYR A 640 25.77 -14.68 8.67
CA TYR A 640 25.72 -13.23 8.76
C TYR A 640 25.45 -12.55 7.43
N ARG A 641 24.40 -11.72 7.39
CA ARG A 641 24.04 -10.82 6.27
C ARG A 641 24.01 -9.40 6.75
N ILE A 642 24.53 -8.49 5.93
CA ILE A 642 24.50 -7.06 6.17
C ILE A 642 23.69 -6.37 5.07
N ASN A 643 22.91 -5.38 5.48
CA ASN A 643 22.33 -4.38 4.60
C ASN A 643 22.67 -3.01 5.15
N ALA A 644 23.30 -2.16 4.35
CA ALA A 644 23.58 -0.77 4.69
C ALA A 644 23.03 0.10 3.57
N ALA A 645 22.28 1.15 3.92
CA ALA A 645 21.73 2.07 2.95
C ALA A 645 21.89 3.52 3.36
N LEU A 646 22.22 4.37 2.39
CA LEU A 646 22.17 5.81 2.48
C LEU A 646 21.08 6.29 1.53
N SER A 647 20.02 6.84 2.07
CA SER A 647 18.89 7.38 1.32
C SER A 647 18.71 8.86 1.61
N GLY A 648 17.94 9.53 0.77
CA GLY A 648 17.59 10.91 1.01
C GLY A 648 16.47 11.38 0.11
N ARG A 649 15.95 12.56 0.44
CA ARG A 649 14.93 13.26 -0.34
C ARG A 649 15.24 14.76 -0.41
N TYR A 650 14.85 15.36 -1.52
CA TYR A 650 14.86 16.80 -1.76
C TYR A 650 13.47 17.26 -2.10
N LEU A 651 13.07 18.37 -1.52
CA LEU A 651 11.83 19.07 -1.79
C LEU A 651 12.14 20.54 -2.06
N SER A 652 11.68 21.07 -3.21
CA SER A 652 11.80 22.50 -3.52
C SER A 652 10.93 23.34 -2.59
N SER A 653 11.08 24.67 -2.64
CA SER A 653 10.08 25.57 -2.05
C SER A 653 8.73 25.33 -2.70
N PRO A 654 7.61 25.50 -1.98
CA PRO A 654 6.27 25.50 -2.56
C PRO A 654 6.15 26.61 -3.62
N ASP A 655 5.34 26.37 -4.65
CA ASP A 655 4.97 27.39 -5.63
C ASP A 655 3.80 28.22 -5.08
N THR A 656 4.10 29.35 -4.48
CA THR A 656 3.12 30.19 -3.76
C THR A 656 3.48 31.66 -3.89
N ASN A 657 2.47 32.51 -4.00
CA ASN A 657 2.60 33.96 -3.94
C ASN A 657 2.77 34.52 -2.51
N ILE A 658 2.80 33.65 -1.49
CA ILE A 658 2.92 34.06 -0.09
C ILE A 658 4.40 34.09 0.30
N GLU A 659 4.95 35.28 0.58
CA GLU A 659 6.37 35.56 0.77
C GLU A 659 7.08 34.84 1.95
N LYS A 660 6.38 34.07 2.78
CA LYS A 660 6.90 33.52 4.05
C LYS A 660 6.81 32.00 4.19
N HIS A 661 6.87 31.25 3.09
CA HIS A 661 6.80 29.80 3.16
C HIS A 661 8.16 29.11 3.21
N ASP A 662 8.08 27.83 3.55
CA ASP A 662 9.24 26.95 3.68
C ASP A 662 10.18 27.01 2.48
N ARG A 663 11.45 27.11 2.80
CA ARG A 663 12.51 26.99 1.81
C ARG A 663 12.63 25.52 1.34
N ALA A 664 13.29 25.35 0.20
CA ALA A 664 13.73 24.03 -0.21
C ALA A 664 14.59 23.38 0.88
N TYR A 665 14.43 22.08 1.06
CA TYR A 665 15.21 21.32 2.02
C TYR A 665 15.55 19.93 1.50
N GLN A 666 16.51 19.29 2.15
CA GLN A 666 16.85 17.90 1.94
C GLN A 666 17.04 17.19 3.27
N LEU A 667 16.56 15.95 3.32
CA LEU A 667 16.76 15.07 4.46
C LEU A 667 17.53 13.84 4.01
N TRP A 668 18.47 13.40 4.82
CA TRP A 668 19.28 12.23 4.57
C TRP A 668 19.11 11.23 5.71
N LYS A 669 19.10 9.95 5.36
CA LYS A 669 18.90 8.85 6.28
C LYS A 669 19.94 7.78 6.03
N PHE A 670 20.51 7.25 7.11
CA PHE A 670 21.39 6.10 7.07
C PHE A 670 20.74 4.95 7.81
N THR A 671 20.69 3.76 7.21
CA THR A 671 20.19 2.53 7.81
C THR A 671 21.25 1.45 7.79
N LEU A 672 21.39 0.71 8.88
CA LEU A 672 22.24 -0.46 9.01
C LEU A 672 21.42 -1.60 9.59
N GLN A 673 21.29 -2.66 8.82
CA GLN A 673 20.61 -3.88 9.26
C GLN A 673 21.59 -5.04 9.26
N GLN A 674 21.58 -5.79 10.34
CA GLN A 674 22.44 -6.94 10.55
C GLN A 674 21.57 -8.15 10.84
N ARG A 675 21.75 -9.20 10.07
CA ARG A 675 20.99 -10.43 10.22
C ARG A 675 21.90 -11.59 10.57
N PHE A 676 21.62 -12.22 11.70
CA PHE A 676 22.37 -13.34 12.24
C PHE A 676 21.55 -14.63 12.12
N LEU A 677 22.21 -15.72 11.66
CA LEU A 677 21.63 -17.07 11.54
C LEU A 677 20.29 -17.10 10.79
N ASP A 678 20.05 -16.13 9.93
CA ASP A 678 18.75 -15.90 9.28
C ASP A 678 17.55 -15.81 10.26
N ALA A 679 17.81 -15.58 11.53
CA ALA A 679 16.81 -15.61 12.60
C ALA A 679 16.70 -14.30 13.38
N VAL A 680 17.83 -13.61 13.63
CA VAL A 680 17.87 -12.40 14.45
C VAL A 680 18.26 -11.20 13.59
N ASN A 681 17.43 -10.16 13.56
CA ASN A 681 17.70 -8.92 12.87
C ASN A 681 17.90 -7.78 13.86
N LEU A 682 19.01 -7.07 13.75
CA LEU A 682 19.31 -5.83 14.45
C LEU A 682 19.28 -4.69 13.43
N ASN A 683 18.48 -3.67 13.70
CA ASN A 683 18.33 -2.49 12.87
C ASN A 683 18.80 -1.26 13.62
N PHE A 684 19.60 -0.43 12.97
CA PHE A 684 20.02 0.87 13.45
C PHE A 684 19.77 1.90 12.35
N THR A 685 19.08 2.98 12.68
CA THR A 685 18.76 4.04 11.73
C THR A 685 19.13 5.40 12.32
N VAL A 686 19.74 6.24 11.50
CA VAL A 686 19.91 7.67 11.75
C VAL A 686 19.10 8.42 10.73
N ASP A 687 18.05 9.06 11.15
CA ASP A 687 17.24 9.92 10.30
C ASP A 687 17.70 11.37 10.40
N ASN A 688 17.44 12.16 9.34
CA ASN A 688 17.90 13.54 9.23
C ASN A 688 19.40 13.66 9.59
N LEU A 689 20.23 12.87 8.95
CA LEU A 689 21.66 12.66 9.22
C LEU A 689 22.47 13.96 9.41
N PHE A 690 22.12 15.02 8.67
CA PHE A 690 22.79 16.32 8.73
C PHE A 690 22.12 17.32 9.68
N GLY A 691 21.06 16.92 10.42
CA GLY A 691 20.45 17.70 11.48
C GLY A 691 19.72 18.95 10.98
N TYR A 692 19.07 18.88 9.82
CA TYR A 692 18.25 19.98 9.34
C TYR A 692 17.09 20.28 10.29
N THR A 693 16.85 21.56 10.57
CA THR A 693 15.69 22.03 11.35
C THR A 693 15.13 23.28 10.69
N PRO A 694 13.82 23.38 10.41
CA PRO A 694 13.17 24.63 10.03
C PRO A 694 13.30 25.68 11.15
N LYS A 695 13.36 26.96 10.79
CA LYS A 695 13.30 28.04 11.79
C LYS A 695 11.90 28.17 12.41
N ASN A 696 10.89 28.00 11.56
CA ASN A 696 9.48 27.97 11.91
C ASN A 696 8.84 26.78 11.22
N TYR A 697 7.83 26.18 11.83
CA TYR A 697 7.12 25.04 11.28
C TYR A 697 5.77 25.48 10.73
N TYR A 698 5.62 25.37 9.42
CA TYR A 698 4.36 25.50 8.70
C TYR A 698 3.76 24.10 8.47
N TRP A 699 2.53 24.01 8.02
CA TRP A 699 1.87 22.74 7.73
C TRP A 699 2.60 21.88 6.68
N SER A 700 3.37 22.53 5.80
CA SER A 700 4.18 21.89 4.75
C SER A 700 5.66 21.72 5.12
N SER A 701 6.07 22.11 6.33
CA SER A 701 7.46 21.98 6.79
C SER A 701 7.85 20.52 7.03
N ALA A 702 9.15 20.25 6.97
CA ALA A 702 9.69 18.99 7.50
C ALA A 702 9.48 18.93 9.02
N MET A 703 8.65 18.01 9.49
CA MET A 703 8.34 17.82 10.92
C MET A 703 9.49 17.05 11.59
N THR A 704 10.59 17.74 11.86
CA THR A 704 11.81 17.17 12.46
C THR A 704 12.45 18.13 13.44
N THR A 705 12.95 17.62 14.55
CA THR A 705 13.69 18.39 15.56
C THR A 705 15.21 18.32 15.36
N GLY A 706 15.64 17.80 14.24
CA GLY A 706 17.05 17.55 13.92
C GLY A 706 17.33 16.07 13.70
N ARG A 707 18.55 15.64 14.01
CA ARG A 707 18.97 14.25 13.87
C ARG A 707 18.26 13.36 14.89
N THR A 708 17.72 12.22 14.43
CA THR A 708 17.04 11.25 15.27
C THR A 708 17.59 9.84 15.05
N PHE A 709 17.45 8.98 16.06
CA PHE A 709 17.99 7.63 16.08
C PHE A 709 16.88 6.62 16.32
N SER A 710 16.97 5.49 15.64
CA SER A 710 16.11 4.34 15.90
C SER A 710 16.93 3.07 16.05
N VAL A 711 16.50 2.22 16.97
CA VAL A 711 17.07 0.89 17.16
C VAL A 711 15.95 -0.14 17.18
N GLY A 712 16.11 -1.21 16.43
CA GLY A 712 15.12 -2.29 16.33
C GLY A 712 15.76 -3.66 16.49
N LEU A 713 15.02 -4.57 17.11
CA LEU A 713 15.31 -5.99 17.21
C LEU A 713 14.13 -6.78 16.71
N SER A 714 14.35 -7.74 15.82
CA SER A 714 13.35 -8.69 15.37
C SER A 714 13.90 -10.10 15.40
N VAL A 715 13.11 -11.05 15.88
CA VAL A 715 13.49 -12.45 16.02
C VAL A 715 12.46 -13.33 15.32
N ASP A 716 12.92 -14.12 14.34
CA ASP A 716 12.14 -15.16 13.67
C ASP A 716 12.26 -16.45 14.49
N ILE A 717 11.27 -16.72 15.33
CA ILE A 717 11.29 -17.81 16.34
C ILE A 717 11.33 -19.18 15.65
N ASP A 718 10.59 -19.35 14.55
CA ASP A 718 10.59 -20.58 13.75
C ASP A 718 11.99 -20.92 13.24
N ARG A 719 12.79 -19.92 12.87
CA ARG A 719 14.16 -20.12 12.42
C ARG A 719 15.11 -20.42 13.58
N VAL A 720 14.90 -19.79 14.73
CA VAL A 720 15.66 -20.11 15.97
C VAL A 720 15.44 -21.57 16.35
N VAL A 721 14.19 -22.03 16.38
CA VAL A 721 13.83 -23.41 16.71
C VAL A 721 14.49 -24.42 15.74
N ASN A 722 14.58 -24.08 14.46
CA ASN A 722 15.20 -24.93 13.46
C ASN A 722 16.75 -24.98 13.52
N LEU A 723 17.39 -24.19 14.38
CA LEU A 723 18.84 -24.25 14.64
C LEU A 723 19.22 -25.37 15.62
N PHE A 724 18.27 -25.85 16.39
CA PHE A 724 18.43 -26.90 17.40
C PHE A 724 17.69 -28.17 16.95
#